data_5459d8c71a91a8e490cdc9113d83d051
#
_entry.id   5459d8c71a91a8e490cdc9113d83d051
#
_cell.length_a   1.000
_cell.length_b   1.000
_cell.length_c   1.000
_cell.angle_alpha   90.00
_cell.angle_beta   90.00
_cell.angle_gamma   90.00
#
_symmetry.space_group_name_H-M   'P 1'
#
loop_
_entity.id
_entity.type
_entity.pdbx_description
1 polymer ?
#
loop_
_entity_poly.entity_id
_entity_poly.type
_entity_poly.pdbx_seq_one_letter_code
_entity_poly.pdbx_strand_id
1 'polypeptide(L)'
;MPKVQFIFAIHNHQPVGNFDFVAEEAYQKSYLPFISVLERHPKIKLVLHYTGILYRFFERTHPEFIDILKRLVREGRVEILSGGFYEPILAVLPDDDKIGQVRALSEFIRKEIGYEARGMWLAERVWEPHLPKAIATAGIDHVVVDDFHFKMAGLRDDELDGYYLTEEQNFLIKIFPGSEKLRYLIPFHRPEDTIEFLSALRSTERNRLAVMADDGEKFGVWPETHRTVYQEGWLDKFFTLIEQNDEWLETTTFTGYIDKEPARGRIYLPTASYMEMGEWALPTRAMKEYNDALTKVKGSPEFAGLRPFIKGGIWRNFLAKYSEANHMHKRMMMVSRKAHAVLEALEAEGAKRGKEALRMLDHLYQSQCNDSYWHGVFGGLYLPHLRSAVYEHLIQAELRADTIRYQQGQGSRGKGPVKKNQTSWIEIEKGDFDCDGSEEAMLNSELLNVFFDPAEGGRLTELDWKPRSFNLTNTLTRRREGYHEKVLNAAREAAPGQQAGPATTIHERVVMKEEGLQHHLQYDWYTRGSLLDHFIESGVDLASFMKSEYYEAGDFVLGAYTLKAVKQKDAGVLLLERTGHVAGLPVRVKKEVSVRRADGGFIVRYEIANRGNEELNTTFGSEFNFSLLAGDAHDRYYDIPGHVLEKRNLASLGETNNVRQVGLVDEWLKITLTLEFSQPAILWRAPVETVSQSEAGFERVYQSSMVMPLWRISLGPGKSWKTEIAVRIE
;
A
#
# COMPACT_ATOMS: atom_id res chain seq x y z
N MET A 1 -14.21 3.20 -46.82
CA MET A 1 -13.48 1.95 -46.50
C MET A 1 -13.47 1.77 -44.99
N PRO A 2 -13.46 0.55 -44.50
CA PRO A 2 -13.30 0.33 -43.07
C PRO A 2 -12.01 0.97 -42.56
N LYS A 3 -12.05 1.49 -41.31
CA LYS A 3 -10.92 2.16 -40.67
C LYS A 3 -10.40 1.35 -39.46
N VAL A 4 -9.16 1.59 -39.12
CA VAL A 4 -8.65 1.29 -37.79
C VAL A 4 -9.11 2.41 -36.88
N GLN A 5 -9.89 2.05 -35.86
CA GLN A 5 -10.31 2.95 -34.80
C GLN A 5 -9.36 2.84 -33.62
N PHE A 6 -8.78 3.95 -33.21
CA PHE A 6 -7.77 3.98 -32.17
C PHE A 6 -8.29 4.71 -30.95
N ILE A 7 -8.41 4.02 -29.84
CA ILE A 7 -8.68 4.61 -28.52
C ILE A 7 -7.35 4.85 -27.82
N PHE A 8 -7.08 6.12 -27.51
CA PHE A 8 -5.92 6.54 -26.76
C PHE A 8 -6.39 7.03 -25.38
N ALA A 9 -6.25 6.17 -24.36
CA ALA A 9 -6.75 6.42 -23.01
C ALA A 9 -5.55 6.63 -22.05
N ILE A 10 -5.60 7.69 -21.26
CA ILE A 10 -4.57 8.10 -20.32
C ILE A 10 -5.15 8.13 -18.91
N HIS A 11 -4.51 7.41 -18.02
CA HIS A 11 -4.79 7.40 -16.58
C HIS A 11 -3.76 8.24 -15.84
N ASN A 12 -4.20 9.10 -14.93
CA ASN A 12 -3.36 9.95 -14.12
C ASN A 12 -3.72 9.79 -12.65
N HIS A 13 -2.70 9.54 -11.83
CA HIS A 13 -2.85 9.25 -10.42
C HIS A 13 -1.69 9.81 -9.59
N GLN A 14 -2.00 10.25 -8.37
CA GLN A 14 -1.03 10.48 -7.31
C GLN A 14 -1.57 9.87 -6.01
N PRO A 15 -0.72 9.19 -5.21
CA PRO A 15 -1.16 8.51 -4.00
C PRO A 15 -1.68 9.46 -2.91
N VAL A 16 -2.61 8.98 -2.08
CA VAL A 16 -2.93 9.63 -0.81
C VAL A 16 -1.68 9.66 0.07
N GLY A 17 -1.37 10.84 0.63
CA GLY A 17 -0.17 11.04 1.44
C GLY A 17 1.08 11.43 0.66
N ASN A 18 0.98 11.54 -0.67
CA ASN A 18 2.06 12.11 -1.46
C ASN A 18 2.14 13.64 -1.25
N PHE A 19 3.30 14.22 -1.52
CA PHE A 19 3.55 15.63 -1.27
C PHE A 19 2.98 16.51 -2.41
N ASP A 20 2.41 17.66 -2.08
CA ASP A 20 1.86 18.62 -3.06
C ASP A 20 2.88 19.01 -4.14
N PHE A 21 4.17 19.11 -3.81
CA PHE A 21 5.20 19.46 -4.81
C PHE A 21 5.39 18.37 -5.86
N VAL A 22 5.12 17.08 -5.54
CA VAL A 22 5.18 15.97 -6.51
C VAL A 22 4.01 16.06 -7.48
N ALA A 23 2.80 16.35 -6.98
CA ALA A 23 1.63 16.59 -7.83
C ALA A 23 1.83 17.82 -8.73
N GLU A 24 2.45 18.89 -8.21
CA GLU A 24 2.81 20.08 -8.98
C GLU A 24 3.85 19.77 -10.06
N GLU A 25 4.88 18.99 -9.73
CA GLU A 25 5.87 18.56 -10.72
C GLU A 25 5.24 17.73 -11.84
N ALA A 26 4.34 16.79 -11.49
CA ALA A 26 3.60 15.99 -12.47
C ALA A 26 2.69 16.87 -13.35
N TYR A 27 2.03 17.85 -12.76
CA TYR A 27 1.22 18.81 -13.50
C TYR A 27 2.05 19.59 -14.53
N GLN A 28 3.17 20.14 -14.10
CA GLN A 28 4.04 20.96 -14.96
C GLN A 28 4.77 20.15 -16.02
N LYS A 29 5.18 18.91 -15.70
CA LYS A 29 5.98 18.08 -16.62
C LYS A 29 5.14 17.16 -17.51
N SER A 30 3.94 16.80 -17.12
CA SER A 30 3.10 15.83 -17.83
C SER A 30 1.72 16.38 -18.16
N TYR A 31 0.87 16.68 -17.18
CA TYR A 31 -0.56 16.87 -17.41
C TYR A 31 -0.86 18.10 -18.26
N LEU A 32 -0.32 19.26 -17.91
CA LEU A 32 -0.52 20.49 -18.68
C LEU A 32 0.14 20.43 -20.07
N PRO A 33 1.42 20.00 -20.23
CA PRO A 33 2.02 19.89 -21.56
C PRO A 33 1.29 18.91 -22.48
N PHE A 34 0.78 17.77 -21.96
CA PHE A 34 0.02 16.80 -22.73
C PHE A 34 -1.24 17.43 -23.35
N ILE A 35 -2.03 18.12 -22.56
CA ILE A 35 -3.23 18.82 -23.03
C ILE A 35 -2.88 19.95 -23.97
N SER A 36 -1.78 20.68 -23.74
CA SER A 36 -1.32 21.75 -24.63
C SER A 36 -0.93 21.21 -26.02
N VAL A 37 -0.37 20.00 -26.11
CA VAL A 37 -0.15 19.35 -27.41
C VAL A 37 -1.48 18.97 -28.04
N LEU A 38 -2.40 18.35 -27.29
CA LEU A 38 -3.72 17.98 -27.80
C LEU A 38 -4.46 19.16 -28.43
N GLU A 39 -4.41 20.35 -27.82
CA GLU A 39 -5.09 21.55 -28.34
C GLU A 39 -4.66 21.93 -29.74
N ARG A 40 -3.41 21.64 -30.14
CA ARG A 40 -2.89 21.89 -31.49
C ARG A 40 -3.37 20.89 -32.54
N HIS A 41 -3.97 19.76 -32.13
CA HIS A 41 -4.41 18.67 -33.00
C HIS A 41 -5.92 18.47 -32.92
N PRO A 42 -6.72 19.27 -33.63
CA PRO A 42 -8.18 19.31 -33.49
C PRO A 42 -8.92 18.05 -33.94
N LYS A 43 -8.29 17.19 -34.75
CA LYS A 43 -8.86 15.92 -35.18
C LYS A 43 -8.69 14.79 -34.14
N ILE A 44 -7.79 14.96 -33.18
CA ILE A 44 -7.47 13.94 -32.19
C ILE A 44 -8.55 13.91 -31.10
N LYS A 45 -9.06 12.71 -30.82
CA LYS A 45 -9.92 12.39 -29.68
C LYS A 45 -9.16 11.55 -28.68
N LEU A 46 -9.38 11.81 -27.40
CA LEU A 46 -8.72 11.12 -26.28
C LEU A 46 -9.74 10.65 -25.26
N VAL A 47 -9.27 9.71 -24.42
CA VAL A 47 -9.96 9.32 -23.20
C VAL A 47 -9.04 9.64 -22.02
N LEU A 48 -9.56 10.34 -21.02
CA LEU A 48 -8.79 10.79 -19.86
C LEU A 48 -9.41 10.26 -18.57
N HIS A 49 -8.57 9.81 -17.68
CA HIS A 49 -8.89 9.55 -16.29
C HIS A 49 -7.97 10.34 -15.37
N TYR A 50 -8.55 11.03 -14.41
CA TYR A 50 -7.85 11.63 -13.28
C TYR A 50 -8.52 11.13 -12.00
N THR A 51 -7.73 10.72 -11.03
CA THR A 51 -8.26 10.35 -9.71
C THR A 51 -8.85 11.55 -8.99
N GLY A 52 -9.75 11.30 -8.03
CA GLY A 52 -10.33 12.36 -7.21
C GLY A 52 -9.29 13.16 -6.43
N ILE A 53 -8.15 12.57 -6.11
CA ILE A 53 -7.00 13.23 -5.48
C ILE A 53 -6.47 14.35 -6.38
N LEU A 54 -6.23 14.03 -7.66
CA LEU A 54 -5.76 15.01 -8.64
C LEU A 54 -6.81 16.07 -8.95
N TYR A 55 -8.10 15.70 -9.05
CA TYR A 55 -9.15 16.69 -9.22
C TYR A 55 -9.23 17.68 -8.04
N ARG A 56 -9.10 17.21 -6.80
CA ARG A 56 -9.04 18.11 -5.62
C ARG A 56 -7.78 18.97 -5.60
N PHE A 57 -6.67 18.45 -6.09
CA PHE A 57 -5.46 19.23 -6.28
C PHE A 57 -5.67 20.33 -7.32
N PHE A 58 -6.25 20.03 -8.49
CA PHE A 58 -6.56 21.03 -9.53
C PHE A 58 -7.57 22.08 -9.04
N GLU A 59 -8.63 21.68 -8.35
CA GLU A 59 -9.59 22.67 -7.78
C GLU A 59 -8.90 23.72 -6.91
N ARG A 60 -7.90 23.28 -6.15
CA ARG A 60 -7.20 24.15 -5.19
C ARG A 60 -6.11 24.99 -5.84
N THR A 61 -5.38 24.45 -6.79
CA THR A 61 -4.13 25.04 -7.31
C THR A 61 -4.22 25.47 -8.78
N HIS A 62 -4.99 24.75 -9.60
CA HIS A 62 -5.07 24.92 -11.06
C HIS A 62 -6.52 24.83 -11.59
N PRO A 63 -7.46 25.68 -11.10
CA PRO A 63 -8.85 25.62 -11.54
C PRO A 63 -9.03 25.84 -13.04
N GLU A 64 -8.11 26.57 -13.69
CA GLU A 64 -8.06 26.75 -15.14
C GLU A 64 -7.90 25.45 -15.90
N PHE A 65 -7.23 24.45 -15.33
CA PHE A 65 -7.11 23.14 -15.96
C PHE A 65 -8.44 22.39 -16.03
N ILE A 66 -9.27 22.51 -15.00
CA ILE A 66 -10.64 21.96 -14.99
C ILE A 66 -11.47 22.65 -16.10
N ASP A 67 -11.31 23.96 -16.29
CA ASP A 67 -12.02 24.68 -17.34
C ASP A 67 -11.59 24.26 -18.74
N ILE A 68 -10.31 23.94 -18.96
CA ILE A 68 -9.81 23.33 -20.20
C ILE A 68 -10.49 21.97 -20.43
N LEU A 69 -10.55 21.10 -19.44
CA LEU A 69 -11.21 19.80 -19.55
C LEU A 69 -12.71 19.95 -19.89
N LYS A 70 -13.43 20.85 -19.23
CA LYS A 70 -14.83 21.18 -19.55
C LYS A 70 -15.03 21.57 -21.00
N ARG A 71 -14.12 22.38 -21.55
CA ARG A 71 -14.18 22.83 -22.94
C ARG A 71 -13.94 21.66 -23.88
N LEU A 72 -12.90 20.86 -23.69
CA LEU A 72 -12.57 19.71 -24.55
C LEU A 72 -13.66 18.65 -24.55
N VAL A 73 -14.32 18.43 -23.41
CA VAL A 73 -15.50 17.55 -23.29
C VAL A 73 -16.67 18.10 -24.12
N ARG A 74 -16.99 19.40 -24.01
CA ARG A 74 -18.08 20.03 -24.80
C ARG A 74 -17.80 20.00 -26.30
N GLU A 75 -16.54 20.07 -26.71
CA GLU A 75 -16.12 19.94 -28.11
C GLU A 75 -16.19 18.49 -28.61
N GLY A 76 -16.51 17.52 -27.76
CA GLY A 76 -16.55 16.08 -28.10
C GLY A 76 -15.19 15.47 -28.41
N ARG A 77 -14.10 16.11 -27.94
CA ARG A 77 -12.71 15.69 -28.13
C ARG A 77 -12.21 14.79 -27.03
N VAL A 78 -12.78 14.92 -25.83
CA VAL A 78 -12.34 14.17 -24.65
C VAL A 78 -13.53 13.46 -24.02
N GLU A 79 -13.37 12.16 -23.79
CA GLU A 79 -14.21 11.37 -22.90
C GLU A 79 -13.51 11.28 -21.54
N ILE A 80 -14.24 11.50 -20.43
CA ILE A 80 -13.71 11.36 -19.08
C ILE A 80 -14.19 10.02 -18.51
N LEU A 81 -13.26 9.20 -18.05
CA LEU A 81 -13.56 7.99 -17.29
C LEU A 81 -13.74 8.30 -15.80
N SER A 82 -14.70 7.63 -15.19
CA SER A 82 -14.80 7.48 -13.74
C SER A 82 -13.78 6.44 -13.24
N GLY A 83 -13.84 6.12 -11.96
CA GLY A 83 -13.00 5.17 -11.26
C GLY A 83 -13.30 5.18 -9.76
N GLY A 84 -12.50 4.50 -8.96
CA GLY A 84 -12.52 4.75 -7.53
C GLY A 84 -11.96 6.15 -7.21
N PHE A 85 -12.66 6.93 -6.38
CA PHE A 85 -12.26 8.32 -6.10
C PHE A 85 -10.80 8.43 -5.63
N TYR A 86 -10.37 7.50 -4.78
CA TYR A 86 -9.02 7.42 -4.22
C TYR A 86 -8.21 6.25 -4.75
N GLU A 87 -8.50 5.79 -5.96
CA GLU A 87 -7.78 4.71 -6.66
C GLU A 87 -7.63 3.41 -5.86
N PRO A 88 -8.71 2.85 -5.30
CA PRO A 88 -8.62 1.58 -4.58
C PRO A 88 -8.55 0.39 -5.53
N ILE A 89 -7.94 -0.73 -5.08
CA ILE A 89 -8.16 -2.02 -5.73
C ILE A 89 -9.57 -2.52 -5.40
N LEU A 90 -10.51 -2.28 -6.30
CA LEU A 90 -11.93 -2.59 -6.06
C LEU A 90 -12.15 -4.06 -5.69
N ALA A 91 -11.39 -4.98 -6.28
CA ALA A 91 -11.53 -6.42 -6.03
C ALA A 91 -11.42 -6.83 -4.56
N VAL A 92 -10.76 -6.05 -3.72
CA VAL A 92 -10.50 -6.37 -2.30
C VAL A 92 -11.29 -5.50 -1.30
N LEU A 93 -12.22 -4.69 -1.79
CA LEU A 93 -13.10 -3.88 -0.96
C LEU A 93 -14.46 -4.55 -0.71
N PRO A 94 -15.23 -4.13 0.32
CA PRO A 94 -16.66 -4.41 0.43
C PRO A 94 -17.44 -3.77 -0.74
N ASP A 95 -18.59 -4.33 -1.09
CA ASP A 95 -19.38 -3.83 -2.24
C ASP A 95 -19.87 -2.40 -2.02
N ASP A 96 -20.27 -2.05 -0.80
CA ASP A 96 -20.70 -0.67 -0.48
C ASP A 96 -19.58 0.36 -0.71
N ASP A 97 -18.34 0.02 -0.36
CA ASP A 97 -17.19 0.88 -0.58
C ASP A 97 -16.83 0.97 -2.07
N LYS A 98 -16.86 -0.16 -2.81
CA LYS A 98 -16.66 -0.15 -4.27
C LYS A 98 -17.62 0.81 -4.95
N ILE A 99 -18.92 0.62 -4.68
CA ILE A 99 -19.99 1.41 -5.25
C ILE A 99 -19.88 2.88 -4.81
N GLY A 100 -19.59 3.11 -3.54
CA GLY A 100 -19.46 4.44 -2.97
C GLY A 100 -18.30 5.24 -3.58
N GLN A 101 -17.14 4.63 -3.73
CA GLN A 101 -15.95 5.24 -4.35
C GLN A 101 -16.20 5.62 -5.81
N VAL A 102 -16.77 4.70 -6.60
CA VAL A 102 -17.07 4.94 -8.04
C VAL A 102 -18.12 6.03 -8.19
N ARG A 103 -19.20 6.00 -7.39
CA ARG A 103 -20.23 7.05 -7.41
C ARG A 103 -19.68 8.41 -7.01
N ALA A 104 -18.78 8.45 -6.04
CA ALA A 104 -18.16 9.70 -5.59
C ALA A 104 -17.39 10.39 -6.73
N LEU A 105 -16.61 9.65 -7.53
CA LEU A 105 -15.89 10.22 -8.66
C LEU A 105 -16.84 10.58 -9.81
N SER A 106 -17.81 9.72 -10.13
CA SER A 106 -18.83 10.00 -11.16
C SER A 106 -19.63 11.27 -10.83
N GLU A 107 -20.03 11.45 -9.57
CA GLU A 107 -20.75 12.64 -9.11
C GLU A 107 -19.85 13.90 -9.19
N PHE A 108 -18.58 13.80 -8.84
CA PHE A 108 -17.62 14.89 -8.98
C PHE A 108 -17.49 15.31 -10.45
N ILE A 109 -17.27 14.36 -11.35
CA ILE A 109 -17.15 14.60 -12.79
C ILE A 109 -18.44 15.25 -13.34
N ARG A 110 -19.60 14.73 -12.95
CA ARG A 110 -20.90 15.29 -13.36
C ARG A 110 -21.06 16.74 -12.91
N LYS A 111 -20.72 17.03 -11.65
CA LYS A 111 -20.91 18.35 -11.03
C LYS A 111 -19.89 19.36 -11.53
N GLU A 112 -18.61 19.01 -11.52
CA GLU A 112 -17.51 19.94 -11.80
C GLU A 112 -17.10 19.99 -13.27
N ILE A 113 -17.20 18.89 -14.02
CA ILE A 113 -16.88 18.85 -15.46
C ILE A 113 -18.14 19.02 -16.32
N GLY A 114 -19.30 18.62 -15.83
CA GLY A 114 -20.57 18.61 -16.59
C GLY A 114 -20.66 17.41 -17.53
N TYR A 115 -20.06 16.28 -17.19
CA TYR A 115 -20.00 15.07 -18.00
C TYR A 115 -20.55 13.85 -17.25
N GLU A 116 -21.41 13.06 -17.91
CA GLU A 116 -21.89 11.78 -17.36
C GLU A 116 -20.94 10.66 -17.80
N ALA A 117 -20.08 10.23 -16.88
CA ALA A 117 -19.12 9.16 -17.15
C ALA A 117 -19.84 7.81 -17.27
N ARG A 118 -19.72 7.15 -18.42
CA ARG A 118 -20.25 5.80 -18.66
C ARG A 118 -19.22 4.71 -18.45
N GLY A 119 -17.94 5.02 -18.59
CA GLY A 119 -16.82 4.13 -18.37
C GLY A 119 -16.02 4.46 -17.14
N MET A 120 -15.19 3.49 -16.70
CA MET A 120 -14.26 3.72 -15.62
C MET A 120 -12.89 3.12 -15.90
N TRP A 121 -11.88 3.74 -15.29
CA TRP A 121 -10.57 3.13 -15.09
C TRP A 121 -10.65 2.13 -13.94
N LEU A 122 -10.15 0.93 -14.16
CA LEU A 122 -10.02 -0.09 -13.12
C LEU A 122 -8.57 -0.05 -12.58
N ALA A 123 -8.40 0.36 -11.34
CA ALA A 123 -7.11 0.52 -10.70
C ALA A 123 -6.22 -0.72 -10.91
N GLU A 124 -4.99 -0.49 -11.38
CA GLU A 124 -4.01 -1.54 -11.69
C GLU A 124 -4.56 -2.65 -12.61
N ARG A 125 -5.65 -2.39 -13.31
CA ARG A 125 -6.35 -3.38 -14.16
C ARG A 125 -6.60 -4.71 -13.43
N VAL A 126 -6.74 -4.64 -12.09
CA VAL A 126 -7.01 -5.81 -11.25
C VAL A 126 -8.44 -6.26 -11.44
N TRP A 127 -8.61 -7.36 -12.17
CA TRP A 127 -9.89 -7.95 -12.47
C TRP A 127 -10.16 -9.19 -11.61
N GLU A 128 -11.38 -9.27 -11.06
CA GLU A 128 -11.96 -10.50 -10.49
C GLU A 128 -13.40 -10.67 -11.00
N PRO A 129 -13.88 -11.91 -11.19
CA PRO A 129 -15.19 -12.19 -11.82
C PRO A 129 -16.40 -11.58 -11.12
N HIS A 130 -16.31 -11.25 -9.82
CA HIS A 130 -17.40 -10.62 -9.06
C HIS A 130 -17.59 -9.11 -9.30
N LEU A 131 -16.65 -8.46 -9.97
CA LEU A 131 -16.67 -7.00 -10.15
C LEU A 131 -17.82 -6.44 -11.00
N PRO A 132 -18.32 -7.12 -12.05
CA PRO A 132 -19.38 -6.56 -12.90
C PRO A 132 -20.59 -6.10 -12.13
N LYS A 133 -21.02 -6.82 -11.08
CA LYS A 133 -22.17 -6.44 -10.25
C LYS A 133 -21.97 -5.08 -9.57
N ALA A 134 -20.84 -4.87 -8.88
CA ALA A 134 -20.58 -3.62 -8.20
C ALA A 134 -20.40 -2.45 -9.19
N ILE A 135 -19.71 -2.68 -10.30
CA ILE A 135 -19.45 -1.68 -11.35
C ILE A 135 -20.75 -1.24 -11.98
N ALA A 136 -21.60 -2.17 -12.44
CA ALA A 136 -22.91 -1.86 -13.02
C ALA A 136 -23.86 -1.19 -12.01
N THR A 137 -23.83 -1.63 -10.74
CA THR A 137 -24.62 -1.02 -9.65
C THR A 137 -24.18 0.42 -9.37
N ALA A 138 -22.89 0.74 -9.58
CA ALA A 138 -22.40 2.11 -9.49
C ALA A 138 -22.82 3.02 -10.64
N GLY A 139 -23.37 2.45 -11.74
CA GLY A 139 -23.84 3.18 -12.91
C GLY A 139 -22.87 3.19 -14.09
N ILE A 140 -21.83 2.35 -14.06
CA ILE A 140 -20.82 2.23 -15.10
C ILE A 140 -21.18 1.08 -16.04
N ASP A 141 -21.02 1.28 -17.34
CA ASP A 141 -21.37 0.30 -18.38
C ASP A 141 -20.14 -0.34 -19.06
N HIS A 142 -18.94 0.23 -18.92
CA HIS A 142 -17.73 -0.34 -19.51
C HIS A 142 -16.45 -0.07 -18.72
N VAL A 143 -15.48 -1.00 -18.90
CA VAL A 143 -14.14 -0.91 -18.33
C VAL A 143 -13.10 -1.36 -19.36
N VAL A 144 -11.85 -0.95 -19.16
CA VAL A 144 -10.69 -1.46 -19.91
C VAL A 144 -9.79 -2.28 -18.96
N VAL A 145 -9.33 -3.44 -19.43
CA VAL A 145 -8.33 -4.26 -18.78
C VAL A 145 -7.25 -4.68 -19.77
N ASP A 146 -6.17 -5.27 -19.29
CA ASP A 146 -5.06 -5.68 -20.15
C ASP A 146 -5.47 -6.84 -21.10
N ASP A 147 -4.92 -6.88 -22.32
CA ASP A 147 -5.20 -7.92 -23.31
C ASP A 147 -4.77 -9.33 -22.83
N PHE A 148 -3.85 -9.38 -21.88
CA PHE A 148 -3.43 -10.61 -21.22
C PHE A 148 -4.61 -11.37 -20.59
N HIS A 149 -5.60 -10.67 -20.02
CA HIS A 149 -6.81 -11.31 -19.47
C HIS A 149 -7.59 -12.10 -20.52
N PHE A 150 -7.71 -11.54 -21.71
CA PHE A 150 -8.42 -12.14 -22.84
C PHE A 150 -7.64 -13.32 -23.43
N LYS A 151 -6.32 -13.17 -23.56
CA LYS A 151 -5.43 -14.22 -24.03
C LYS A 151 -5.45 -15.44 -23.11
N MET A 152 -5.48 -15.22 -21.78
CA MET A 152 -5.67 -16.30 -20.80
C MET A 152 -7.05 -16.98 -20.93
N ALA A 153 -8.07 -16.27 -21.41
CA ALA A 153 -9.38 -16.85 -21.70
C ALA A 153 -9.44 -17.56 -23.06
N GLY A 154 -8.31 -17.61 -23.81
CA GLY A 154 -8.17 -18.36 -25.05
C GLY A 154 -8.32 -17.54 -26.32
N LEU A 155 -8.50 -16.21 -26.25
CA LEU A 155 -8.56 -15.35 -27.44
C LEU A 155 -7.15 -15.10 -28.01
N ARG A 156 -7.08 -14.88 -29.31
CA ARG A 156 -5.87 -14.54 -30.07
C ARG A 156 -5.82 -13.04 -30.37
N ASP A 157 -4.64 -12.55 -30.74
CA ASP A 157 -4.44 -11.12 -31.04
C ASP A 157 -5.37 -10.58 -32.14
N ASP A 158 -5.73 -11.40 -33.14
CA ASP A 158 -6.63 -11.04 -34.24
C ASP A 158 -8.12 -10.98 -33.83
N GLU A 159 -8.47 -11.50 -32.66
CA GLU A 159 -9.80 -11.45 -32.06
C GLU A 159 -9.96 -10.25 -31.11
N LEU A 160 -8.87 -9.57 -30.72
CA LEU A 160 -8.87 -8.45 -29.76
C LEU A 160 -9.15 -7.08 -30.43
N ASP A 161 -9.95 -7.06 -31.47
CA ASP A 161 -10.23 -5.89 -32.31
C ASP A 161 -11.58 -5.21 -32.03
N GLY A 162 -12.08 -5.36 -30.82
CA GLY A 162 -13.35 -4.77 -30.35
C GLY A 162 -13.57 -5.04 -28.87
N TYR A 163 -14.76 -4.74 -28.35
CA TYR A 163 -15.13 -5.01 -26.98
C TYR A 163 -15.98 -6.28 -26.85
N TYR A 164 -16.00 -6.83 -25.64
CA TYR A 164 -16.75 -8.01 -25.26
C TYR A 164 -17.78 -7.70 -24.18
N LEU A 165 -18.77 -8.58 -24.01
CA LEU A 165 -19.76 -8.53 -22.95
C LEU A 165 -19.34 -9.52 -21.85
N THR A 166 -19.43 -9.08 -20.60
CA THR A 166 -19.29 -9.94 -19.42
C THR A 166 -20.33 -9.56 -18.37
N GLU A 167 -20.66 -10.47 -17.47
CA GLU A 167 -21.67 -10.21 -16.45
C GLU A 167 -21.37 -10.99 -15.16
N GLU A 168 -22.01 -10.55 -14.07
CA GLU A 168 -22.10 -11.27 -12.80
C GLU A 168 -23.51 -11.08 -12.23
N GLN A 169 -24.20 -12.17 -11.96
CA GLN A 169 -25.58 -12.15 -11.42
C GLN A 169 -26.56 -11.31 -12.27
N ASN A 170 -26.48 -11.39 -13.59
CA ASN A 170 -27.21 -10.59 -14.59
C ASN A 170 -26.84 -9.08 -14.63
N PHE A 171 -25.79 -8.64 -13.96
CA PHE A 171 -25.27 -7.30 -14.10
C PHE A 171 -24.26 -7.25 -15.24
N LEU A 172 -24.70 -6.74 -16.38
CA LEU A 172 -23.92 -6.71 -17.61
C LEU A 172 -23.00 -5.49 -17.67
N ILE A 173 -21.76 -5.69 -18.09
CA ILE A 173 -20.82 -4.62 -18.49
C ILE A 173 -20.11 -4.99 -19.80
N LYS A 174 -19.55 -3.98 -20.45
CA LYS A 174 -18.68 -4.11 -21.61
C LYS A 174 -17.23 -4.03 -21.16
N ILE A 175 -16.36 -4.85 -21.77
CA ILE A 175 -14.98 -4.94 -21.39
C ILE A 175 -14.07 -4.84 -22.61
N PHE A 176 -13.07 -3.96 -22.55
CA PHE A 176 -12.15 -3.65 -23.64
C PHE A 176 -10.76 -4.24 -23.37
N PRO A 177 -10.12 -4.88 -24.39
CA PRO A 177 -8.73 -5.30 -24.30
C PRO A 177 -7.78 -4.12 -24.56
N GLY A 178 -7.05 -3.67 -23.55
CA GLY A 178 -5.94 -2.73 -23.69
C GLY A 178 -4.68 -3.45 -24.20
N SER A 179 -4.08 -2.98 -25.28
CA SER A 179 -2.94 -3.63 -25.94
C SER A 179 -1.64 -3.45 -25.17
N GLU A 180 -1.06 -4.54 -24.64
CA GLU A 180 0.30 -4.59 -24.08
C GLU A 180 1.32 -4.02 -25.09
N LYS A 181 1.22 -4.38 -26.36
CA LYS A 181 2.15 -3.92 -27.40
C LYS A 181 2.15 -2.40 -27.55
N LEU A 182 0.97 -1.76 -27.54
CA LEU A 182 0.86 -0.30 -27.62
C LEU A 182 1.39 0.39 -26.35
N ARG A 183 1.23 -0.23 -25.18
CA ARG A 183 1.79 0.28 -23.92
C ARG A 183 3.31 0.40 -23.96
N TYR A 184 3.99 -0.57 -24.61
CA TYR A 184 5.45 -0.57 -24.76
C TYR A 184 5.94 0.29 -25.94
N LEU A 185 5.16 0.42 -27.02
CA LEU A 185 5.52 1.31 -28.13
C LEU A 185 5.41 2.78 -27.73
N ILE A 186 4.36 3.18 -27.02
CA ILE A 186 4.01 4.56 -26.71
C ILE A 186 4.46 4.92 -25.27
N PRO A 187 5.30 5.95 -25.04
CA PRO A 187 6.01 6.80 -26.01
C PRO A 187 7.48 6.38 -26.23
N PHE A 188 7.86 5.12 -25.99
CA PHE A 188 9.24 4.66 -25.87
C PHE A 188 9.91 4.32 -27.22
N HIS A 189 9.12 4.05 -28.26
CA HIS A 189 9.59 3.81 -29.62
C HIS A 189 9.27 4.99 -30.53
N ARG A 190 9.78 4.97 -31.76
CA ARG A 190 9.47 6.04 -32.73
C ARG A 190 7.97 6.06 -33.02
N PRO A 191 7.37 7.23 -33.22
CA PRO A 191 5.95 7.34 -33.58
C PRO A 191 5.56 6.49 -34.81
N GLU A 192 6.46 6.40 -35.80
CA GLU A 192 6.29 5.61 -37.01
C GLU A 192 6.08 4.13 -36.72
N ASP A 193 6.76 3.56 -35.71
CA ASP A 193 6.64 2.14 -35.33
C ASP A 193 5.20 1.85 -34.83
N THR A 194 4.58 2.81 -34.15
CA THR A 194 3.18 2.71 -33.73
C THR A 194 2.24 2.80 -34.93
N ILE A 195 2.48 3.70 -35.89
CA ILE A 195 1.68 3.81 -37.11
C ILE A 195 1.79 2.53 -37.96
N GLU A 196 2.97 1.93 -38.05
CA GLU A 196 3.18 0.64 -38.73
C GLU A 196 2.38 -0.47 -38.07
N PHE A 197 2.43 -0.57 -36.74
CA PHE A 197 1.62 -1.53 -35.99
C PHE A 197 0.12 -1.34 -36.23
N LEU A 198 -0.39 -0.11 -36.15
CA LEU A 198 -1.80 0.19 -36.43
C LEU A 198 -2.17 -0.11 -37.90
N SER A 199 -1.27 0.15 -38.83
CA SER A 199 -1.48 -0.15 -40.25
C SER A 199 -1.63 -1.66 -40.51
N ALA A 200 -0.92 -2.50 -39.77
CA ALA A 200 -1.04 -3.97 -39.88
C ALA A 200 -2.43 -4.48 -39.43
N LEU A 201 -3.20 -3.70 -38.68
CA LEU A 201 -4.57 -4.05 -38.26
C LEU A 201 -5.63 -3.76 -39.33
N ARG A 202 -5.30 -3.12 -40.46
CA ARG A 202 -6.27 -2.77 -41.51
C ARG A 202 -7.02 -4.01 -42.02
N SER A 203 -8.32 -3.81 -42.27
CA SER A 203 -9.20 -4.86 -42.81
C SER A 203 -10.06 -4.27 -43.94
N THR A 204 -10.40 -5.10 -44.90
CA THR A 204 -11.36 -4.74 -45.95
C THR A 204 -12.82 -5.07 -45.58
N GLU A 205 -13.01 -5.85 -44.52
CA GLU A 205 -14.31 -6.39 -44.14
C GLU A 205 -15.03 -5.51 -43.10
N ARG A 206 -14.30 -4.98 -42.12
CA ARG A 206 -14.88 -4.23 -40.99
C ARG A 206 -13.88 -3.26 -40.34
N ASN A 207 -14.39 -2.32 -39.57
CA ASN A 207 -13.57 -1.52 -38.68
C ASN A 207 -12.92 -2.41 -37.63
N ARG A 208 -11.66 -2.16 -37.35
CA ARG A 208 -10.94 -2.81 -36.25
C ARG A 208 -10.56 -1.79 -35.20
N LEU A 209 -10.61 -2.21 -33.92
CA LEU A 209 -10.25 -1.38 -32.78
C LEU A 209 -8.84 -1.71 -32.30
N ALA A 210 -8.08 -0.68 -31.99
CA ALA A 210 -6.86 -0.75 -31.18
C ALA A 210 -7.04 0.12 -29.93
N VAL A 211 -6.69 -0.40 -28.75
CA VAL A 211 -6.82 0.34 -27.50
C VAL A 211 -5.44 0.43 -26.84
N MET A 212 -4.95 1.66 -26.67
CA MET A 212 -3.89 2.01 -25.76
C MET A 212 -4.52 2.61 -24.50
N ALA A 213 -4.26 1.99 -23.35
CA ALA A 213 -4.76 2.47 -22.07
C ALA A 213 -3.68 2.26 -21.00
N ASP A 214 -3.09 3.37 -20.51
CA ASP A 214 -1.93 3.30 -19.61
C ASP A 214 -1.71 4.63 -18.85
N ASP A 215 -0.68 4.65 -18.00
CA ASP A 215 -0.33 5.77 -17.14
C ASP A 215 0.07 7.02 -17.93
N GLY A 216 -0.45 8.17 -17.52
CA GLY A 216 -0.12 9.46 -18.09
C GLY A 216 1.23 9.99 -17.64
N GLU A 217 1.70 9.59 -16.46
CA GLU A 217 2.98 9.98 -15.89
C GLU A 217 4.17 9.61 -16.80
N LYS A 218 4.02 8.57 -17.64
CA LYS A 218 5.03 8.21 -18.65
C LYS A 218 5.23 9.26 -19.74
N PHE A 219 4.33 10.25 -19.85
CA PHE A 219 4.46 11.37 -20.76
C PHE A 219 5.05 12.61 -20.08
N GLY A 220 6.11 12.45 -19.29
CA GLY A 220 6.85 13.58 -18.77
C GLY A 220 7.38 13.45 -17.34
N VAL A 221 6.83 12.57 -16.51
CA VAL A 221 7.32 12.34 -15.14
C VAL A 221 8.39 11.25 -15.10
N TRP A 222 8.22 10.18 -15.89
CA TRP A 222 9.20 9.11 -15.91
C TRP A 222 10.55 9.60 -16.46
N PRO A 223 11.67 9.02 -16.02
CA PRO A 223 13.00 9.49 -16.40
C PRO A 223 13.17 9.66 -17.91
N GLU A 224 13.73 10.79 -18.32
CA GLU A 224 13.99 11.23 -19.71
C GLU A 224 12.74 11.52 -20.56
N THR A 225 11.53 11.14 -20.11
CA THR A 225 10.33 11.24 -20.96
C THR A 225 9.87 12.68 -21.22
N HIS A 226 10.11 13.62 -20.29
CA HIS A 226 9.81 15.03 -20.56
C HIS A 226 10.61 15.58 -21.74
N ARG A 227 11.90 15.20 -21.85
CA ARG A 227 12.75 15.58 -22.96
C ARG A 227 12.26 14.97 -24.27
N THR A 228 12.07 13.66 -24.30
CA THR A 228 11.70 12.96 -25.55
C THR A 228 10.29 13.30 -26.02
N VAL A 229 9.32 13.36 -25.10
CA VAL A 229 7.91 13.57 -25.44
C VAL A 229 7.63 15.00 -25.88
N TYR A 230 8.19 16.00 -25.18
CA TYR A 230 7.86 17.42 -25.41
C TYR A 230 8.98 18.22 -26.06
N GLN A 231 10.24 18.11 -25.60
CA GLN A 231 11.33 18.92 -26.16
C GLN A 231 11.76 18.40 -27.53
N GLU A 232 11.83 17.07 -27.70
CA GLU A 232 12.12 16.43 -29.00
C GLU A 232 10.85 16.23 -29.85
N GLY A 233 9.65 16.54 -29.30
CA GLY A 233 8.38 16.62 -30.03
C GLY A 233 7.76 15.28 -30.39
N TRP A 234 8.04 14.20 -29.64
CA TRP A 234 7.49 12.86 -29.93
C TRP A 234 5.96 12.87 -30.03
N LEU A 235 5.26 13.49 -29.06
CA LEU A 235 3.79 13.49 -29.01
C LEU A 235 3.16 14.31 -30.14
N ASP A 236 3.71 15.47 -30.41
CA ASP A 236 3.26 16.34 -31.52
C ASP A 236 3.40 15.62 -32.88
N LYS A 237 4.55 14.97 -33.10
CA LYS A 237 4.79 14.13 -34.28
C LYS A 237 3.84 12.95 -34.36
N PHE A 238 3.57 12.27 -33.24
CA PHE A 238 2.66 11.14 -33.21
C PHE A 238 1.24 11.54 -33.61
N PHE A 239 0.71 12.63 -33.06
CA PHE A 239 -0.59 13.15 -33.41
C PHE A 239 -0.63 13.62 -34.87
N THR A 240 0.41 14.30 -35.34
CA THR A 240 0.54 14.68 -36.76
C THR A 240 0.45 13.45 -37.69
N LEU A 241 1.15 12.36 -37.35
CA LEU A 241 1.11 11.14 -38.17
C LEU A 241 -0.27 10.49 -38.16
N ILE A 242 -1.00 10.51 -37.03
CA ILE A 242 -2.40 10.04 -37.00
C ILE A 242 -3.28 10.89 -37.95
N GLU A 243 -3.19 12.23 -37.88
CA GLU A 243 -3.97 13.14 -38.70
C GLU A 243 -3.62 13.03 -40.21
N GLN A 244 -2.38 12.72 -40.55
CA GLN A 244 -1.95 12.47 -41.94
C GLN A 244 -2.46 11.17 -42.54
N ASN A 245 -2.84 10.20 -41.67
CA ASN A 245 -3.33 8.89 -42.07
C ASN A 245 -4.87 8.77 -41.95
N ASP A 246 -5.61 9.88 -41.94
CA ASP A 246 -7.05 9.93 -41.63
C ASP A 246 -7.93 9.20 -42.66
N GLU A 247 -7.40 8.81 -43.81
CA GLU A 247 -8.11 7.95 -44.79
C GLU A 247 -8.43 6.56 -44.21
N TRP A 248 -7.54 6.00 -43.37
CA TRP A 248 -7.66 4.64 -42.84
C TRP A 248 -7.59 4.54 -41.33
N LEU A 249 -7.11 5.59 -40.64
CA LEU A 249 -6.93 5.65 -39.18
C LEU A 249 -7.71 6.82 -38.61
N GLU A 250 -8.47 6.58 -37.53
CA GLU A 250 -9.15 7.66 -36.79
C GLU A 250 -9.11 7.39 -35.30
N THR A 251 -8.94 8.44 -34.49
CA THR A 251 -9.11 8.35 -33.04
C THR A 251 -10.58 8.37 -32.66
N THR A 252 -10.95 7.56 -31.68
CA THR A 252 -12.30 7.49 -31.13
C THR A 252 -12.24 7.38 -29.60
N THR A 253 -13.40 7.40 -28.96
CA THR A 253 -13.54 7.16 -27.51
C THR A 253 -14.26 5.84 -27.26
N PHE A 254 -14.22 5.32 -26.03
CA PHE A 254 -14.95 4.09 -25.68
C PHE A 254 -16.45 4.22 -25.97
N THR A 255 -17.07 5.29 -25.48
CA THR A 255 -18.50 5.58 -25.74
C THR A 255 -18.77 5.74 -27.22
N GLY A 256 -17.93 6.50 -27.93
CA GLY A 256 -18.09 6.71 -29.37
C GLY A 256 -17.95 5.43 -30.20
N TYR A 257 -17.19 4.46 -29.74
CA TYR A 257 -17.07 3.13 -30.34
C TYR A 257 -18.28 2.24 -30.02
N ILE A 258 -18.71 2.17 -28.76
CA ILE A 258 -19.85 1.38 -28.30
C ILE A 258 -21.15 1.79 -29.05
N ASP A 259 -21.34 3.08 -29.29
CA ASP A 259 -22.55 3.60 -29.92
C ASP A 259 -22.64 3.26 -31.43
N LYS A 260 -21.51 2.83 -32.04
CA LYS A 260 -21.44 2.53 -33.48
C LYS A 260 -21.21 1.06 -33.79
N GLU A 261 -20.49 0.37 -32.96
CA GLU A 261 -20.02 -0.99 -33.23
C GLU A 261 -20.60 -1.99 -32.22
N PRO A 262 -21.04 -3.18 -32.67
CA PRO A 262 -21.52 -4.23 -31.78
C PRO A 262 -20.37 -4.90 -31.01
N ALA A 263 -20.72 -5.54 -29.90
CA ALA A 263 -19.80 -6.40 -29.18
C ALA A 263 -19.31 -7.57 -30.04
N ARG A 264 -18.06 -7.97 -29.88
CA ARG A 264 -17.47 -9.14 -30.57
C ARG A 264 -18.04 -10.46 -30.07
N GLY A 265 -18.49 -10.50 -28.82
CA GLY A 265 -19.04 -11.69 -28.20
C GLY A 265 -19.18 -11.54 -26.70
N ARG A 266 -19.37 -12.68 -26.03
CA ARG A 266 -19.39 -12.78 -24.58
C ARG A 266 -18.10 -13.44 -24.11
N ILE A 267 -17.55 -12.97 -22.99
CA ILE A 267 -16.35 -13.54 -22.38
C ILE A 267 -16.45 -13.52 -20.86
N TYR A 268 -15.86 -14.50 -20.20
CA TYR A 268 -15.62 -14.51 -18.76
C TYR A 268 -14.11 -14.55 -18.54
N LEU A 269 -13.58 -13.48 -17.95
CA LEU A 269 -12.14 -13.34 -17.74
C LEU A 269 -11.72 -13.94 -16.39
N PRO A 270 -10.55 -14.59 -16.34
CA PRO A 270 -9.99 -15.08 -15.08
C PRO A 270 -9.51 -13.93 -14.19
N THR A 271 -9.39 -14.20 -12.87
CA THR A 271 -8.73 -13.27 -11.95
C THR A 271 -7.30 -13.00 -12.41
N ALA A 272 -6.99 -11.74 -12.71
CA ALA A 272 -5.67 -11.31 -13.16
C ALA A 272 -5.50 -9.78 -13.07
N SER A 273 -4.30 -9.34 -13.43
CA SER A 273 -3.92 -7.99 -13.79
C SER A 273 -2.98 -8.06 -14.99
N TYR A 274 -2.20 -7.01 -15.26
CA TYR A 274 -1.12 -7.10 -16.26
C TYR A 274 -0.03 -8.07 -15.79
N MET A 275 0.82 -8.50 -16.71
CA MET A 275 1.73 -9.62 -16.47
C MET A 275 2.75 -9.34 -15.37
N GLU A 276 3.30 -8.14 -15.30
CA GLU A 276 4.30 -7.71 -14.33
C GLU A 276 3.73 -7.72 -12.89
N MET A 277 2.48 -7.33 -12.72
CA MET A 277 1.78 -7.43 -11.44
C MET A 277 1.73 -8.88 -10.95
N GLY A 278 1.48 -9.82 -11.85
CA GLY A 278 1.49 -11.25 -11.55
C GLY A 278 2.87 -11.76 -11.09
N GLU A 279 3.95 -11.22 -11.68
CA GLU A 279 5.33 -11.50 -11.26
C GLU A 279 5.60 -10.97 -9.85
N TRP A 280 5.32 -9.69 -9.61
CA TRP A 280 5.60 -9.02 -8.33
C TRP A 280 4.82 -9.59 -7.15
N ALA A 281 3.63 -10.10 -7.40
CA ALA A 281 2.78 -10.71 -6.40
C ALA A 281 3.30 -12.07 -5.89
N LEU A 282 4.24 -12.70 -6.60
CA LEU A 282 4.83 -13.96 -6.18
C LEU A 282 5.85 -13.78 -5.03
N PRO A 283 5.96 -14.77 -4.12
CA PRO A 283 7.10 -14.85 -3.21
C PRO A 283 8.42 -14.91 -3.98
N THR A 284 9.50 -14.35 -3.44
CA THR A 284 10.79 -14.17 -4.12
C THR A 284 11.32 -15.44 -4.82
N ARG A 285 11.21 -16.62 -4.19
CA ARG A 285 11.62 -17.88 -4.79
C ARG A 285 10.77 -18.23 -6.02
N ALA A 286 9.45 -18.17 -5.87
CA ALA A 286 8.52 -18.48 -6.96
C ALA A 286 8.62 -17.47 -8.12
N MET A 287 8.88 -16.20 -7.83
CA MET A 287 9.16 -15.16 -8.83
C MET A 287 10.38 -15.51 -9.68
N LYS A 288 11.47 -15.99 -9.06
CA LYS A 288 12.65 -16.44 -9.80
C LYS A 288 12.34 -17.65 -10.71
N GLU A 289 11.67 -18.67 -10.17
CA GLU A 289 11.27 -19.85 -10.93
C GLU A 289 10.34 -19.49 -12.11
N TYR A 290 9.43 -18.54 -11.89
CA TYR A 290 8.54 -18.00 -12.93
C TYR A 290 9.32 -17.29 -14.05
N ASN A 291 10.27 -16.43 -13.71
CA ASN A 291 11.10 -15.70 -14.68
C ASN A 291 12.00 -16.62 -15.49
N ASP A 292 12.56 -17.66 -14.84
CA ASP A 292 13.34 -18.70 -15.50
C ASP A 292 12.46 -19.48 -16.51
N ALA A 293 11.21 -19.79 -16.14
CA ALA A 293 10.26 -20.47 -17.02
C ALA A 293 9.86 -19.58 -18.21
N LEU A 294 9.52 -18.30 -17.97
CA LEU A 294 9.18 -17.35 -19.04
C LEU A 294 10.33 -17.17 -20.04
N THR A 295 11.57 -17.08 -19.54
CA THR A 295 12.77 -16.97 -20.39
C THR A 295 12.91 -18.18 -21.32
N LYS A 296 12.69 -19.39 -20.80
CA LYS A 296 12.71 -20.62 -21.61
C LYS A 296 11.61 -20.62 -22.66
N VAL A 297 10.39 -20.20 -22.29
CA VAL A 297 9.25 -20.13 -23.24
C VAL A 297 9.50 -19.09 -24.33
N LYS A 298 10.00 -17.90 -23.98
CA LYS A 298 10.35 -16.84 -24.95
C LYS A 298 11.45 -17.28 -25.91
N GLY A 299 12.40 -18.09 -25.45
CA GLY A 299 13.54 -18.58 -26.24
C GLY A 299 13.23 -19.78 -27.13
N SER A 300 12.02 -20.37 -27.02
CA SER A 300 11.65 -21.58 -27.78
C SER A 300 10.40 -21.36 -28.65
N PRO A 301 10.53 -21.41 -29.99
CA PRO A 301 9.35 -21.30 -30.87
C PRO A 301 8.29 -22.39 -30.61
N GLU A 302 8.72 -23.58 -30.14
CA GLU A 302 7.83 -24.70 -29.81
C GLU A 302 6.86 -24.34 -28.67
N PHE A 303 7.30 -23.54 -27.70
CA PHE A 303 6.50 -23.16 -26.52
C PHE A 303 5.88 -21.79 -26.61
N ALA A 304 6.10 -21.05 -27.68
CA ALA A 304 5.56 -19.67 -27.81
C ALA A 304 4.04 -19.60 -27.60
N GLY A 305 3.30 -20.61 -28.07
CA GLY A 305 1.85 -20.71 -27.88
C GLY A 305 1.38 -20.94 -26.42
N LEU A 306 2.30 -21.32 -25.52
CA LEU A 306 1.98 -21.51 -24.08
C LEU A 306 2.04 -20.22 -23.27
N ARG A 307 2.71 -19.17 -23.79
CA ARG A 307 2.90 -17.90 -23.07
C ARG A 307 1.61 -17.33 -22.49
N PRO A 308 0.47 -17.27 -23.21
CA PRO A 308 -0.78 -16.75 -22.67
C PRO A 308 -1.33 -17.51 -21.46
N PHE A 309 -0.97 -18.79 -21.32
CA PHE A 309 -1.44 -19.66 -20.25
C PHE A 309 -0.49 -19.74 -19.05
N ILE A 310 0.70 -19.11 -19.14
CA ILE A 310 1.64 -19.01 -18.03
C ILE A 310 1.31 -17.76 -17.22
N LYS A 311 0.70 -18.00 -16.08
CA LYS A 311 0.23 -16.96 -15.15
C LYS A 311 1.11 -16.91 -13.91
N GLY A 312 1.46 -15.69 -13.46
CA GLY A 312 2.04 -15.41 -12.15
C GLY A 312 1.00 -15.46 -11.02
N GLY A 313 1.23 -14.70 -9.98
CA GLY A 313 0.31 -14.52 -8.88
C GLY A 313 -0.91 -13.65 -9.25
N ILE A 314 -1.73 -13.37 -8.24
CA ILE A 314 -2.83 -12.42 -8.32
C ILE A 314 -2.58 -11.30 -7.29
N TRP A 315 -3.18 -10.15 -7.44
CA TRP A 315 -2.95 -9.02 -6.54
C TRP A 315 -3.12 -9.40 -5.05
N ARG A 316 -4.10 -10.22 -4.70
CA ARG A 316 -4.31 -10.68 -3.31
C ARG A 316 -3.10 -11.39 -2.70
N ASN A 317 -2.18 -11.91 -3.53
CA ASN A 317 -0.96 -12.55 -3.03
C ASN A 317 -0.01 -11.56 -2.34
N PHE A 318 -0.13 -10.24 -2.59
CA PHE A 318 0.59 -9.24 -1.81
C PHE A 318 0.21 -9.25 -0.33
N LEU A 319 -1.06 -9.54 -0.02
CA LEU A 319 -1.51 -9.68 1.37
C LEU A 319 -0.94 -10.93 2.06
N ALA A 320 -0.59 -11.96 1.29
CA ALA A 320 0.10 -13.14 1.82
C ALA A 320 1.63 -12.94 1.86
N LYS A 321 2.20 -12.19 0.90
CA LYS A 321 3.63 -11.88 0.83
C LYS A 321 4.07 -10.92 1.94
N TYR A 322 3.21 -9.96 2.29
CA TYR A 322 3.48 -8.89 3.25
C TYR A 322 2.44 -8.91 4.37
N SER A 323 2.81 -9.44 5.53
CA SER A 323 1.93 -9.47 6.71
C SER A 323 1.47 -8.08 7.16
N GLU A 324 2.32 -7.06 6.98
CA GLU A 324 1.98 -5.66 7.30
C GLU A 324 0.92 -5.09 6.34
N ALA A 325 0.97 -5.46 5.04
CA ALA A 325 -0.08 -5.10 4.10
C ALA A 325 -1.39 -5.80 4.42
N ASN A 326 -1.34 -7.09 4.83
CA ASN A 326 -2.52 -7.81 5.29
C ASN A 326 -3.13 -7.16 6.53
N HIS A 327 -2.32 -6.87 7.55
CA HIS A 327 -2.78 -6.20 8.77
C HIS A 327 -3.47 -4.86 8.43
N MET A 328 -2.84 -4.00 7.65
CA MET A 328 -3.40 -2.72 7.22
C MET A 328 -4.72 -2.89 6.42
N HIS A 329 -4.78 -3.89 5.51
CA HIS A 329 -6.00 -4.19 4.76
C HIS A 329 -7.13 -4.69 5.67
N LYS A 330 -6.85 -5.59 6.61
CA LYS A 330 -7.88 -6.09 7.53
C LYS A 330 -8.31 -5.02 8.52
N ARG A 331 -7.39 -4.13 8.91
CA ARG A 331 -7.70 -2.93 9.68
C ARG A 331 -8.67 -2.02 8.92
N MET A 332 -8.43 -1.78 7.63
CA MET A 332 -9.36 -1.05 6.75
C MET A 332 -10.73 -1.73 6.69
N MET A 333 -10.78 -3.05 6.50
CA MET A 333 -12.03 -3.82 6.49
C MET A 333 -12.80 -3.71 7.82
N MET A 334 -12.10 -3.67 8.95
CA MET A 334 -12.68 -3.49 10.27
C MET A 334 -13.31 -2.10 10.44
N VAL A 335 -12.58 -1.06 10.01
CA VAL A 335 -13.06 0.34 10.04
C VAL A 335 -14.25 0.52 9.09
N SER A 336 -14.19 -0.08 7.89
CA SER A 336 -15.31 -0.06 6.94
C SER A 336 -16.59 -0.65 7.55
N ARG A 337 -16.50 -1.87 8.12
CA ARG A 337 -17.68 -2.48 8.82
C ARG A 337 -18.22 -1.60 9.93
N LYS A 338 -17.34 -0.95 10.69
CA LYS A 338 -17.73 -0.04 11.79
C LYS A 338 -18.42 1.22 11.25
N ALA A 339 -17.90 1.80 10.20
CA ALA A 339 -18.45 2.99 9.55
C ALA A 339 -19.83 2.70 8.96
N HIS A 340 -19.99 1.61 8.22
CA HIS A 340 -21.28 1.23 7.64
C HIS A 340 -22.33 0.87 8.71
N ALA A 341 -21.96 0.20 9.80
CA ALA A 341 -22.86 -0.04 10.92
C ALA A 341 -23.39 1.26 11.56
N VAL A 342 -22.55 2.30 11.62
CA VAL A 342 -22.99 3.64 12.09
C VAL A 342 -23.96 4.27 11.09
N LEU A 343 -23.72 4.15 9.79
CA LEU A 343 -24.63 4.68 8.76
C LEU A 343 -25.99 3.97 8.76
N GLU A 344 -26.01 2.65 8.87
CA GLU A 344 -27.24 1.84 9.00
C GLU A 344 -28.04 2.26 10.23
N ALA A 345 -27.38 2.50 11.37
CA ALA A 345 -28.05 2.94 12.58
C ALA A 345 -28.66 4.35 12.44
N LEU A 346 -27.95 5.28 11.76
CA LEU A 346 -28.47 6.62 11.45
C LEU A 346 -29.70 6.54 10.54
N GLU A 347 -29.66 5.68 9.51
CA GLU A 347 -30.78 5.48 8.58
C GLU A 347 -32.00 4.85 9.29
N ALA A 348 -31.78 3.88 10.17
CA ALA A 348 -32.84 3.25 10.97
C ALA A 348 -33.54 4.24 11.93
N GLU A 349 -32.83 5.26 12.38
CA GLU A 349 -33.40 6.36 13.17
C GLU A 349 -34.05 7.48 12.30
N GLY A 350 -34.02 7.34 10.97
CA GLY A 350 -34.50 8.37 10.04
C GLY A 350 -33.61 9.64 10.00
N ALA A 351 -32.41 9.55 10.53
CA ALA A 351 -31.45 10.66 10.56
C ALA A 351 -30.74 10.81 9.21
N LYS A 352 -30.58 12.05 8.73
CA LYS A 352 -29.75 12.32 7.56
C LYS A 352 -28.28 12.13 7.89
N ARG A 353 -27.49 11.69 6.91
CA ARG A 353 -26.02 11.67 6.99
C ARG A 353 -25.50 13.10 7.20
N GLY A 354 -25.12 13.42 8.42
CA GLY A 354 -24.57 14.72 8.80
C GLY A 354 -23.13 14.89 8.31
N LYS A 355 -22.57 16.09 8.49
CA LYS A 355 -21.20 16.42 8.05
C LYS A 355 -20.12 15.47 8.59
N GLU A 356 -20.26 15.01 9.84
CA GLU A 356 -19.29 14.06 10.43
C GLU A 356 -19.37 12.66 9.82
N ALA A 357 -20.57 12.19 9.45
CA ALA A 357 -20.73 10.91 8.75
C ALA A 357 -20.14 10.95 7.32
N LEU A 358 -20.28 12.09 6.62
CA LEU A 358 -19.66 12.31 5.31
C LEU A 358 -18.13 12.35 5.41
N ARG A 359 -17.59 13.03 6.44
CA ARG A 359 -16.14 13.07 6.70
C ARG A 359 -15.60 11.68 7.07
N MET A 360 -16.36 10.91 7.86
CA MET A 360 -16.00 9.54 8.20
C MET A 360 -15.82 8.69 6.94
N LEU A 361 -16.77 8.77 6.00
CA LEU A 361 -16.69 8.06 4.71
C LEU A 361 -15.51 8.56 3.86
N ASP A 362 -15.29 9.87 3.79
CA ASP A 362 -14.19 10.44 3.03
C ASP A 362 -12.83 9.95 3.53
N HIS A 363 -12.63 9.89 4.85
CA HIS A 363 -11.42 9.31 5.42
C HIS A 363 -11.33 7.79 5.18
N LEU A 364 -12.43 7.05 5.30
CA LEU A 364 -12.44 5.63 4.96
C LEU A 364 -11.99 5.42 3.51
N TYR A 365 -12.53 6.17 2.57
CA TYR A 365 -12.19 6.05 1.15
C TYR A 365 -10.73 6.44 0.87
N GLN A 366 -10.19 7.47 1.53
CA GLN A 366 -8.78 7.83 1.44
C GLN A 366 -7.86 6.69 1.91
N SER A 367 -8.24 6.02 3.01
CA SER A 367 -7.47 4.87 3.52
C SER A 367 -7.46 3.65 2.59
N GLN A 368 -8.30 3.62 1.58
CA GLN A 368 -8.40 2.55 0.58
C GLN A 368 -7.53 2.78 -0.65
N CYS A 369 -6.77 3.89 -0.72
CA CYS A 369 -5.81 4.16 -1.78
C CYS A 369 -4.81 3.00 -1.90
N ASN A 370 -4.64 2.49 -3.12
CA ASN A 370 -4.02 1.17 -3.31
C ASN A 370 -2.51 1.12 -3.06
N ASP A 371 -1.79 2.20 -3.31
CA ASP A 371 -0.32 2.26 -3.39
C ASP A 371 0.39 1.65 -2.17
N SER A 372 -0.16 1.88 -0.99
CA SER A 372 0.45 1.42 0.27
C SER A 372 0.28 -0.08 0.54
N TYR A 373 -0.56 -0.78 -0.22
CA TYR A 373 -0.90 -2.19 0.05
C TYR A 373 -0.09 -3.20 -0.74
N TRP A 374 0.74 -2.74 -1.67
CA TRP A 374 1.54 -3.61 -2.52
C TRP A 374 2.87 -2.94 -2.91
N HIS A 375 3.75 -3.70 -3.55
CA HIS A 375 5.04 -3.21 -4.02
C HIS A 375 5.41 -3.85 -5.36
N GLY A 376 5.81 -2.99 -6.29
CA GLY A 376 6.36 -3.33 -7.59
C GLY A 376 7.65 -2.54 -7.84
N VAL A 377 7.63 -1.67 -8.88
CA VAL A 377 8.76 -0.76 -9.19
C VAL A 377 8.58 0.65 -8.63
N PHE A 378 7.45 0.94 -8.03
CA PHE A 378 7.08 2.26 -7.53
C PHE A 378 7.06 2.23 -5.99
N GLY A 379 8.12 2.19 -5.30
CA GLY A 379 8.19 2.28 -3.83
C GLY A 379 7.03 1.66 -3.03
N GLY A 380 5.82 2.18 -3.22
CA GLY A 380 4.57 1.60 -2.69
C GLY A 380 4.60 1.35 -1.19
N LEU A 381 4.35 0.07 -0.79
CA LEU A 381 4.37 -0.39 0.59
C LEU A 381 5.66 -0.04 1.35
N TYR A 382 6.80 0.07 0.65
CA TYR A 382 8.09 0.41 1.27
C TYR A 382 8.22 1.88 1.69
N LEU A 383 7.32 2.76 1.22
CA LEU A 383 7.33 4.18 1.56
C LEU A 383 6.55 4.44 2.86
N PRO A 384 7.20 4.76 3.98
CA PRO A 384 6.55 4.88 5.28
C PRO A 384 5.52 6.02 5.34
N HIS A 385 5.71 7.10 4.59
CA HIS A 385 4.77 8.23 4.55
C HIS A 385 3.44 7.85 3.90
N LEU A 386 3.42 6.98 2.86
CA LEU A 386 2.19 6.51 2.24
C LEU A 386 1.40 5.58 3.20
N ARG A 387 2.10 4.64 3.86
CA ARG A 387 1.45 3.80 4.88
C ARG A 387 0.91 4.64 6.04
N SER A 388 1.69 5.64 6.47
CA SER A 388 1.28 6.55 7.54
C SER A 388 0.02 7.33 7.18
N ALA A 389 -0.11 7.78 5.94
CA ALA A 389 -1.32 8.45 5.46
C ALA A 389 -2.55 7.53 5.48
N VAL A 390 -2.38 6.26 5.07
CA VAL A 390 -3.46 5.27 5.19
C VAL A 390 -3.89 5.10 6.64
N TYR A 391 -2.95 4.92 7.57
CA TYR A 391 -3.27 4.81 9.00
C TYR A 391 -3.89 6.10 9.57
N GLU A 392 -3.41 7.27 9.18
CA GLU A 392 -4.02 8.55 9.57
C GLU A 392 -5.51 8.56 9.24
N HIS A 393 -5.85 8.18 8.01
CA HIS A 393 -7.23 8.17 7.56
C HIS A 393 -8.06 7.04 8.20
N LEU A 394 -7.49 5.87 8.46
CA LEU A 394 -8.15 4.80 9.22
C LEU A 394 -8.51 5.26 10.64
N ILE A 395 -7.55 5.86 11.34
CA ILE A 395 -7.74 6.36 12.70
C ILE A 395 -8.78 7.48 12.71
N GLN A 396 -8.75 8.39 11.74
CA GLN A 396 -9.72 9.47 11.60
C GLN A 396 -11.15 8.95 11.31
N ALA A 397 -11.29 7.97 10.43
CA ALA A 397 -12.58 7.35 10.13
C ALA A 397 -13.15 6.64 11.36
N GLU A 398 -12.33 5.85 12.04
CA GLU A 398 -12.73 5.14 13.25
C GLU A 398 -13.11 6.08 14.39
N LEU A 399 -12.31 7.10 14.65
CA LEU A 399 -12.58 8.09 15.71
C LEU A 399 -13.93 8.78 15.50
N ARG A 400 -14.27 9.10 14.23
CA ARG A 400 -15.58 9.68 13.90
C ARG A 400 -16.71 8.68 14.08
N ALA A 401 -16.51 7.42 13.66
CA ALA A 401 -17.48 6.35 13.88
C ALA A 401 -17.76 6.16 15.37
N ASP A 402 -16.71 6.10 16.20
CA ASP A 402 -16.84 5.99 17.65
C ASP A 402 -17.55 7.21 18.26
N THR A 403 -17.18 8.42 17.83
CA THR A 403 -17.82 9.65 18.33
C THR A 403 -19.32 9.67 18.04
N ILE A 404 -19.73 9.33 16.80
CA ILE A 404 -21.16 9.25 16.44
C ILE A 404 -21.85 8.20 17.29
N ARG A 405 -21.27 7.01 17.41
CA ARG A 405 -21.81 5.88 18.17
C ARG A 405 -22.04 6.23 19.63
N TYR A 406 -21.05 6.84 20.28
CA TYR A 406 -21.16 7.24 21.70
C TYR A 406 -22.12 8.42 21.91
N GLN A 407 -22.23 9.34 20.97
CA GLN A 407 -23.23 10.41 21.02
C GLN A 407 -24.66 9.87 20.99
N GLN A 408 -24.91 8.79 20.25
CA GLN A 408 -26.20 8.09 20.16
C GLN A 408 -26.46 7.13 21.33
N GLY A 409 -25.50 6.89 22.20
CA GLY A 409 -25.61 5.94 23.31
C GLY A 409 -25.50 4.48 22.89
N GLN A 410 -24.88 4.20 21.75
CA GLN A 410 -24.65 2.86 21.23
C GLN A 410 -23.31 2.31 21.72
N GLY A 411 -23.28 1.13 22.37
CA GLY A 411 -22.07 0.41 22.74
C GLY A 411 -21.44 -0.34 21.57
N SER A 412 -20.28 -0.96 21.80
CA SER A 412 -19.69 -1.87 20.81
C SER A 412 -20.59 -3.09 20.56
N ARG A 413 -20.43 -3.75 19.39
CA ARG A 413 -21.24 -4.91 18.99
C ARG A 413 -21.39 -5.93 20.14
N GLY A 414 -22.63 -6.25 20.52
CA GLY A 414 -22.96 -7.23 21.56
C GLY A 414 -22.85 -6.75 23.02
N LYS A 415 -22.42 -5.51 23.25
CA LYS A 415 -22.35 -4.92 24.59
C LYS A 415 -23.39 -3.81 24.70
N GLY A 416 -24.53 -4.06 25.34
CA GLY A 416 -25.68 -3.18 25.50
C GLY A 416 -25.47 -1.64 25.47
N PRO A 417 -26.50 -0.85 25.71
CA PRO A 417 -26.44 0.61 25.58
C PRO A 417 -25.39 1.23 26.52
N VAL A 418 -24.63 2.20 26.01
CA VAL A 418 -23.72 3.05 26.83
C VAL A 418 -24.41 4.35 27.21
N LYS A 419 -23.86 5.09 28.17
CA LYS A 419 -24.38 6.42 28.50
C LYS A 419 -24.28 7.33 27.29
N LYS A 420 -25.38 7.96 26.92
CA LYS A 420 -25.43 8.98 25.87
C LYS A 420 -24.46 10.14 26.21
N ASN A 421 -23.73 10.64 25.18
CA ASN A 421 -22.71 11.70 25.33
C ASN A 421 -21.51 11.30 26.22
N GLN A 422 -21.14 10.03 26.25
CA GLN A 422 -19.91 9.60 26.91
C GLN A 422 -18.69 10.06 26.08
N THR A 423 -17.77 10.78 26.71
CA THR A 423 -16.56 11.33 26.06
C THR A 423 -15.30 10.51 26.33
N SER A 424 -15.37 9.56 27.27
CA SER A 424 -14.24 8.72 27.64
C SER A 424 -14.69 7.27 27.77
N TRP A 425 -13.97 6.38 27.09
CA TRP A 425 -14.28 4.94 27.05
C TRP A 425 -13.04 4.07 27.09
N ILE A 426 -13.17 2.83 27.43
CA ILE A 426 -12.22 1.73 27.20
C ILE A 426 -12.97 0.48 26.81
N GLU A 427 -12.61 -0.11 25.69
CA GLU A 427 -13.19 -1.34 25.18
C GLU A 427 -12.10 -2.37 24.92
N ILE A 428 -12.44 -3.64 25.09
CA ILE A 428 -11.60 -4.78 24.73
C ILE A 428 -12.38 -5.59 23.71
N GLU A 429 -11.78 -5.80 22.56
CA GLU A 429 -12.30 -6.67 21.51
C GLU A 429 -11.32 -7.81 21.28
N LYS A 430 -11.85 -9.01 20.97
CA LYS A 430 -11.08 -10.19 20.62
C LYS A 430 -11.66 -10.78 19.35
N GLY A 431 -10.82 -11.30 18.50
CA GLY A 431 -11.21 -11.92 17.24
C GLY A 431 -10.00 -12.13 16.34
N ASP A 432 -10.19 -12.91 15.30
CA ASP A 432 -9.24 -13.07 14.21
C ASP A 432 -9.35 -11.83 13.30
N PHE A 433 -8.56 -10.79 13.60
CA PHE A 433 -8.66 -9.51 12.90
C PHE A 433 -7.94 -9.52 11.57
N ASP A 434 -6.82 -10.24 11.46
CA ASP A 434 -6.00 -10.28 10.25
C ASP A 434 -6.27 -11.51 9.36
N CYS A 435 -7.21 -12.37 9.80
CA CYS A 435 -7.66 -13.58 9.11
C CYS A 435 -6.55 -14.61 8.91
N ASP A 436 -5.71 -14.81 9.93
CA ASP A 436 -4.66 -15.83 9.95
C ASP A 436 -5.09 -17.13 10.64
N GLY A 437 -6.30 -17.14 11.27
CA GLY A 437 -6.86 -18.26 12.00
C GLY A 437 -6.57 -18.24 13.50
N SER A 438 -5.91 -17.20 13.99
CA SER A 438 -5.60 -16.97 15.40
C SER A 438 -6.50 -15.89 15.99
N GLU A 439 -6.54 -15.76 17.33
CA GLU A 439 -7.33 -14.72 17.99
C GLU A 439 -6.41 -13.62 18.52
N GLU A 440 -6.53 -12.41 17.99
CA GLU A 440 -5.88 -11.21 18.48
C GLU A 440 -6.74 -10.52 19.55
N ALA A 441 -6.14 -9.52 20.22
CA ALA A 441 -6.84 -8.63 21.13
C ALA A 441 -6.58 -7.16 20.80
N MET A 442 -7.63 -6.35 20.85
CA MET A 442 -7.59 -4.91 20.73
C MET A 442 -8.08 -4.25 22.00
N LEU A 443 -7.32 -3.28 22.50
CA LEU A 443 -7.75 -2.31 23.50
C LEU A 443 -8.03 -0.98 22.77
N ASN A 444 -9.26 -0.50 22.81
CA ASN A 444 -9.71 0.75 22.22
C ASN A 444 -10.13 1.74 23.30
N SER A 445 -9.50 2.90 23.32
CA SER A 445 -9.89 4.04 24.15
C SER A 445 -10.06 5.31 23.29
N GLU A 446 -10.45 6.42 23.91
CA GLU A 446 -10.53 7.71 23.23
C GLU A 446 -9.18 8.23 22.75
N LEU A 447 -8.06 7.79 23.37
CA LEU A 447 -6.70 8.25 23.03
C LEU A 447 -5.88 7.22 22.27
N LEU A 448 -6.12 5.91 22.48
CA LEU A 448 -5.29 4.84 21.97
C LEU A 448 -6.11 3.72 21.33
N ASN A 449 -5.55 3.13 20.26
CA ASN A 449 -5.75 1.73 19.89
C ASN A 449 -4.47 0.96 20.15
N VAL A 450 -4.59 -0.25 20.70
CA VAL A 450 -3.46 -1.11 21.00
C VAL A 450 -3.83 -2.54 20.61
N PHE A 451 -3.13 -3.10 19.61
CA PHE A 451 -3.42 -4.45 19.09
C PHE A 451 -2.33 -5.42 19.50
N PHE A 452 -2.72 -6.60 19.92
CA PHE A 452 -1.82 -7.68 20.31
C PHE A 452 -2.11 -8.94 19.52
N ASP A 453 -1.05 -9.55 18.99
CA ASP A 453 -1.03 -10.87 18.40
C ASP A 453 -0.43 -11.87 19.41
N PRO A 454 -1.25 -12.72 20.04
CA PRO A 454 -0.75 -13.73 20.96
C PRO A 454 -0.08 -14.91 20.27
N ALA A 455 -0.42 -15.18 19.02
CA ALA A 455 0.05 -16.36 18.30
C ALA A 455 1.53 -16.28 17.93
N GLU A 456 2.04 -15.07 17.70
CA GLU A 456 3.44 -14.84 17.33
C GLU A 456 4.14 -13.90 18.33
N GLY A 457 4.81 -14.45 19.34
CA GLY A 457 5.59 -13.71 20.34
C GLY A 457 4.78 -12.91 21.35
N GLY A 458 3.45 -12.97 21.32
CA GLY A 458 2.58 -12.11 22.14
C GLY A 458 2.92 -10.64 21.93
N ARG A 459 3.16 -10.26 20.69
CA ARG A 459 3.66 -8.95 20.26
C ARG A 459 2.56 -7.90 20.16
N LEU A 460 2.96 -6.65 20.28
CA LEU A 460 2.18 -5.48 19.93
C LEU A 460 2.35 -5.22 18.43
N THR A 461 1.25 -5.26 17.67
CA THR A 461 1.24 -5.12 16.22
C THR A 461 0.85 -3.72 15.76
N GLU A 462 -0.03 -3.03 16.51
CA GLU A 462 -0.48 -1.67 16.19
C GLU A 462 -0.61 -0.83 17.47
N LEU A 463 -0.10 0.40 17.43
CA LEU A 463 -0.22 1.41 18.47
C LEU A 463 -0.61 2.73 17.82
N ASP A 464 -1.88 3.07 17.88
CA ASP A 464 -2.39 4.33 17.36
C ASP A 464 -2.46 5.40 18.45
N TRP A 465 -1.84 6.55 18.20
CA TRP A 465 -2.03 7.77 18.95
C TRP A 465 -3.10 8.64 18.29
N LYS A 466 -4.35 8.51 18.76
CA LYS A 466 -5.53 9.15 18.14
C LYS A 466 -5.49 10.68 18.12
N PRO A 467 -4.93 11.39 19.14
CA PRO A 467 -4.82 12.85 19.10
C PRO A 467 -4.04 13.41 17.90
N ARG A 468 -3.15 12.60 17.31
CA ARG A 468 -2.40 12.93 16.09
C ARG A 468 -2.78 12.06 14.91
N SER A 469 -3.71 11.12 15.10
CA SER A 469 -4.10 10.13 14.09
C SER A 469 -2.89 9.40 13.49
N PHE A 470 -1.99 8.95 14.36
CA PHE A 470 -0.70 8.43 13.97
C PHE A 470 -0.45 7.02 14.55
N ASN A 471 -0.08 6.06 13.66
CA ASN A 471 0.35 4.72 14.07
C ASN A 471 1.86 4.73 14.34
N LEU A 472 2.23 4.49 15.60
CA LEU A 472 3.61 4.51 16.08
C LEU A 472 4.39 3.22 15.80
N THR A 473 3.73 2.13 15.44
CA THR A 473 4.36 0.80 15.21
C THR A 473 4.28 0.34 13.75
N ASN A 474 4.07 1.26 12.82
CA ASN A 474 4.00 1.01 11.39
C ASN A 474 5.39 0.66 10.80
N THR A 475 5.96 -0.45 11.25
CA THR A 475 7.28 -0.95 10.84
C THR A 475 7.14 -2.01 9.75
N LEU A 476 7.96 -1.93 8.71
CA LEU A 476 8.06 -2.97 7.69
C LEU A 476 9.26 -3.87 7.99
N THR A 477 9.03 -5.17 8.07
CA THR A 477 10.06 -6.20 8.24
C THR A 477 10.99 -6.24 7.04
N ARG A 478 12.30 -6.44 7.28
CA ARG A 478 13.31 -6.53 6.23
C ARG A 478 13.25 -7.90 5.55
N ARG A 479 12.78 -7.92 4.31
CA ARG A 479 12.58 -9.15 3.51
C ARG A 479 13.48 -9.18 2.30
N ARG A 480 13.79 -10.40 1.84
CA ARG A 480 14.46 -10.57 0.54
C ARG A 480 13.45 -10.33 -0.58
N GLU A 481 13.78 -9.39 -1.47
CA GLU A 481 13.03 -9.12 -2.68
C GLU A 481 13.78 -9.63 -3.91
N GLY A 482 13.03 -9.96 -4.97
CA GLY A 482 13.62 -10.48 -6.19
C GLY A 482 14.60 -9.52 -6.86
N TYR A 483 14.35 -8.23 -6.77
CA TYR A 483 15.23 -7.19 -7.31
C TYR A 483 16.54 -6.99 -6.52
N HIS A 484 16.70 -7.54 -5.32
CA HIS A 484 17.98 -7.48 -4.58
C HIS A 484 19.11 -8.17 -5.32
N GLU A 485 18.81 -9.15 -6.20
CA GLU A 485 19.82 -9.75 -7.07
C GLU A 485 20.41 -8.71 -8.05
N LYS A 486 19.62 -7.74 -8.52
CA LYS A 486 20.13 -6.64 -9.36
C LYS A 486 21.12 -5.76 -8.59
N VAL A 487 20.86 -5.48 -7.31
CA VAL A 487 21.76 -4.72 -6.43
C VAL A 487 23.08 -5.47 -6.24
N LEU A 488 23.00 -6.79 -5.98
CA LEU A 488 24.20 -7.63 -5.78
C LEU A 488 25.03 -7.77 -7.06
N ASN A 489 24.37 -7.92 -8.22
CA ASN A 489 25.05 -8.04 -9.51
C ASN A 489 25.71 -6.72 -9.92
N ALA A 490 25.02 -5.59 -9.78
CA ALA A 490 25.61 -4.28 -10.06
C ALA A 490 26.85 -3.99 -9.20
N ALA A 491 26.83 -4.43 -7.91
CA ALA A 491 28.00 -4.32 -7.03
C ALA A 491 29.18 -5.21 -7.49
N ARG A 492 28.92 -6.34 -8.14
CA ARG A 492 29.96 -7.23 -8.71
C ARG A 492 30.52 -6.71 -10.04
N GLU A 493 29.68 -6.06 -10.85
CA GLU A 493 30.00 -5.56 -12.18
C GLU A 493 30.59 -4.13 -12.16
N ALA A 494 30.57 -3.43 -11.02
CA ALA A 494 31.15 -2.10 -10.84
C ALA A 494 32.67 -2.11 -10.90
N ALA A 495 33.25 -2.59 -12.03
CA ALA A 495 34.58 -2.20 -12.45
C ALA A 495 34.50 -0.79 -13.03
N PRO A 496 35.49 0.10 -12.78
CA PRO A 496 35.43 1.51 -13.21
C PRO A 496 35.36 1.57 -14.74
N GLY A 497 34.26 2.09 -15.31
CA GLY A 497 34.20 2.49 -16.70
C GLY A 497 33.07 1.98 -17.59
N GLN A 498 32.13 1.17 -17.12
CA GLN A 498 30.97 0.79 -17.93
C GLN A 498 29.75 1.65 -17.57
N GLN A 499 29.37 2.55 -18.47
CA GLN A 499 28.05 3.20 -18.44
C GLN A 499 27.00 2.16 -18.84
N ALA A 500 25.94 2.02 -18.04
CA ALA A 500 24.77 1.24 -18.42
C ALA A 500 24.22 1.76 -19.75
N GLY A 501 23.95 0.84 -20.68
CA GLY A 501 23.29 1.17 -21.95
C GLY A 501 21.89 1.78 -21.71
N PRO A 502 21.26 2.40 -22.71
CA PRO A 502 19.92 2.96 -22.57
C PRO A 502 18.93 1.86 -22.20
N ALA A 503 18.34 1.98 -21.02
CA ALA A 503 17.23 1.10 -20.61
C ALA A 503 16.01 1.38 -21.50
N THR A 504 15.35 0.34 -21.99
CA THR A 504 14.17 0.46 -22.85
C THR A 504 12.89 0.70 -22.04
N THR A 505 12.87 0.34 -20.76
CA THR A 505 11.75 0.56 -19.84
C THR A 505 12.25 0.87 -18.43
N ILE A 506 11.37 1.41 -17.57
CA ILE A 506 11.66 1.63 -16.14
C ILE A 506 11.95 0.31 -15.40
N HIS A 507 11.44 -0.82 -15.88
CA HIS A 507 11.65 -2.14 -15.29
C HIS A 507 13.08 -2.67 -15.49
N GLU A 508 13.76 -2.22 -16.52
CA GLU A 508 15.13 -2.64 -16.87
C GLU A 508 16.20 -1.73 -16.26
N ARG A 509 15.79 -0.57 -15.76
CA ARG A 509 16.71 0.43 -15.25
C ARG A 509 17.33 0.01 -13.92
N VAL A 510 18.65 -0.02 -13.83
CA VAL A 510 19.41 -0.28 -12.60
C VAL A 510 20.20 0.98 -12.25
N VAL A 511 19.67 1.78 -11.33
CA VAL A 511 20.32 3.00 -10.83
C VAL A 511 20.43 2.88 -9.32
N MET A 512 21.64 3.06 -8.77
CA MET A 512 21.88 3.14 -7.35
C MET A 512 21.89 4.60 -6.92
N LYS A 513 20.99 4.99 -6.01
CA LYS A 513 20.94 6.37 -5.48
C LYS A 513 22.07 6.65 -4.48
N GLU A 514 22.65 5.60 -3.90
CA GLU A 514 23.78 5.67 -2.97
C GLU A 514 24.73 4.50 -3.18
N GLU A 515 25.99 4.70 -2.83
CA GLU A 515 27.01 3.65 -2.90
C GLU A 515 26.86 2.67 -1.72
N GLY A 516 27.24 1.40 -1.92
CA GLY A 516 27.29 0.43 -0.85
C GLY A 516 25.96 -0.18 -0.43
N LEU A 517 24.87 0.00 -1.19
CA LEU A 517 23.54 -0.57 -0.89
C LEU A 517 23.55 -2.07 -0.61
N GLN A 518 24.46 -2.82 -1.25
CA GLN A 518 24.62 -4.27 -1.01
C GLN A 518 24.97 -4.62 0.45
N HIS A 519 25.58 -3.70 1.20
CA HIS A 519 25.92 -3.92 2.62
C HIS A 519 24.73 -3.67 3.56
N HIS A 520 23.64 -3.09 3.03
CA HIS A 520 22.40 -2.85 3.76
C HIS A 520 21.31 -3.90 3.46
N LEU A 521 21.61 -4.91 2.63
CA LEU A 521 20.72 -6.04 2.38
C LEU A 521 20.73 -6.99 3.58
N GLN A 522 19.93 -6.67 4.60
CA GLN A 522 19.74 -7.46 5.80
C GLN A 522 18.31 -8.00 5.83
N TYR A 523 18.14 -9.21 6.36
CA TYR A 523 16.85 -9.89 6.38
C TYR A 523 16.52 -10.38 7.78
N ASP A 524 15.30 -10.06 8.25
CA ASP A 524 14.82 -10.52 9.53
C ASP A 524 14.28 -11.95 9.43
N TRP A 525 14.51 -12.78 10.46
CA TRP A 525 13.97 -14.12 10.55
C TRP A 525 12.62 -14.17 11.26
N TYR A 526 12.15 -13.04 11.81
CA TYR A 526 10.84 -12.85 12.45
C TYR A 526 10.18 -11.57 11.95
N THR A 527 8.86 -11.48 12.11
CA THR A 527 8.12 -10.26 11.78
C THR A 527 8.38 -9.20 12.85
N ARG A 528 8.87 -8.03 12.42
CA ARG A 528 9.15 -6.95 13.35
C ARG A 528 7.85 -6.36 13.92
N GLY A 529 7.66 -6.55 15.22
CA GLY A 529 6.62 -5.95 16.03
C GLY A 529 7.23 -5.25 17.23
N SER A 530 6.42 -4.89 18.20
CA SER A 530 6.89 -4.36 19.47
C SER A 530 6.54 -5.30 20.62
N LEU A 531 7.22 -5.19 21.77
CA LEU A 531 7.10 -6.10 22.91
C LEU A 531 7.45 -7.56 22.59
N LEU A 532 8.42 -7.78 21.68
CA LEU A 532 9.00 -9.09 21.44
C LEU A 532 9.99 -9.44 22.53
N ASP A 533 9.90 -10.66 23.05
CA ASP A 533 10.68 -11.14 24.20
C ASP A 533 11.90 -11.92 23.71
N HIS A 534 13.08 -11.32 23.82
CA HIS A 534 14.35 -11.90 23.45
C HIS A 534 15.09 -12.46 24.67
N PHE A 535 15.68 -13.63 24.50
CA PHE A 535 16.64 -14.18 25.44
C PHE A 535 17.96 -14.39 24.70
N ILE A 536 18.92 -13.50 24.94
CA ILE A 536 20.14 -13.37 24.14
C ILE A 536 21.29 -14.02 24.86
N GLU A 537 22.10 -14.79 24.13
CA GLU A 537 23.33 -15.36 24.66
C GLU A 537 24.34 -14.29 25.05
N SER A 538 25.19 -14.64 26.04
CA SER A 538 26.31 -13.79 26.43
C SER A 538 27.31 -13.61 25.28
N GLY A 539 27.65 -12.36 24.99
CA GLY A 539 28.62 -12.02 23.93
C GLY A 539 28.00 -11.59 22.60
N VAL A 540 26.69 -11.68 22.43
CA VAL A 540 25.99 -11.06 21.28
C VAL A 540 26.03 -9.54 21.43
N ASP A 541 26.49 -8.85 20.40
CA ASP A 541 26.52 -7.40 20.34
C ASP A 541 25.38 -6.85 19.45
N LEU A 542 25.15 -5.54 19.55
CA LEU A 542 24.11 -4.86 18.77
C LEU A 542 24.29 -5.02 17.26
N ALA A 543 25.53 -5.06 16.77
CA ALA A 543 25.80 -5.18 15.34
C ALA A 543 25.39 -6.55 14.79
N SER A 544 25.72 -7.64 15.49
CA SER A 544 25.33 -9.00 15.17
C SER A 544 23.81 -9.17 15.28
N PHE A 545 23.18 -8.58 16.31
CA PHE A 545 21.72 -8.59 16.46
C PHE A 545 21.03 -7.92 15.24
N MET A 546 21.48 -6.73 14.85
CA MET A 546 20.87 -5.98 13.74
C MET A 546 21.06 -6.66 12.37
N LYS A 547 22.11 -7.47 12.23
CA LYS A 547 22.33 -8.29 11.01
C LYS A 547 21.56 -9.60 11.02
N SER A 548 20.88 -9.94 12.12
CA SER A 548 20.29 -11.27 12.34
C SER A 548 21.34 -12.40 12.33
N GLU A 549 22.58 -12.09 12.71
CA GLU A 549 23.74 -13.00 12.78
C GLU A 549 24.03 -13.36 14.25
N TYR A 550 23.01 -13.81 14.96
CA TYR A 550 23.14 -14.20 16.37
C TYR A 550 22.29 -15.44 16.66
N TYR A 551 22.53 -16.07 17.81
CA TYR A 551 21.71 -17.17 18.31
C TYR A 551 20.74 -16.66 19.37
N GLU A 552 19.44 -16.89 19.15
CA GLU A 552 18.37 -16.65 20.11
C GLU A 552 18.30 -17.84 21.08
N ALA A 553 18.64 -17.59 22.34
CA ALA A 553 18.66 -18.66 23.37
C ALA A 553 17.24 -19.08 23.81
N GLY A 554 16.25 -18.23 23.56
CA GLY A 554 14.85 -18.47 23.90
C GLY A 554 13.97 -18.84 22.69
N ASP A 555 12.85 -19.50 22.95
CA ASP A 555 11.84 -19.83 21.94
C ASP A 555 10.60 -18.89 22.02
N PHE A 556 10.78 -17.66 22.51
CA PHE A 556 9.69 -16.74 22.83
C PHE A 556 9.32 -15.80 21.67
N VAL A 557 10.26 -15.41 20.82
CA VAL A 557 10.04 -14.44 19.72
C VAL A 557 8.93 -14.89 18.75
N LEU A 558 8.90 -16.17 18.39
CA LEU A 558 7.87 -16.77 17.52
C LEU A 558 6.85 -17.61 18.30
N GLY A 559 7.02 -17.73 19.60
CA GLY A 559 6.24 -18.63 20.41
C GLY A 559 4.84 -18.09 20.75
N ALA A 560 3.81 -18.91 20.64
CA ALA A 560 2.45 -18.52 21.01
C ALA A 560 2.29 -18.31 22.52
N TYR A 561 1.61 -17.25 22.90
CA TYR A 561 1.20 -16.91 24.26
C TYR A 561 -0.29 -17.19 24.45
N THR A 562 -0.68 -17.66 25.61
CA THR A 562 -2.10 -17.66 26.02
C THR A 562 -2.52 -16.23 26.37
N LEU A 563 -3.72 -15.83 25.96
CA LEU A 563 -4.26 -14.50 26.20
C LEU A 563 -5.51 -14.55 27.07
N LYS A 564 -5.50 -13.75 28.15
CA LYS A 564 -6.69 -13.45 28.94
C LYS A 564 -6.91 -11.93 28.99
N ALA A 565 -8.10 -11.50 28.58
CA ALA A 565 -8.50 -10.10 28.65
C ALA A 565 -9.39 -9.83 29.86
N VAL A 566 -9.13 -8.77 30.60
CA VAL A 566 -9.87 -8.39 31.81
C VAL A 566 -10.26 -6.92 31.71
N LYS A 567 -11.56 -6.63 31.66
CA LYS A 567 -12.07 -5.27 31.74
C LYS A 567 -12.26 -4.88 33.20
N GLN A 568 -11.59 -3.83 33.62
CA GLN A 568 -11.76 -3.15 34.90
C GLN A 568 -12.60 -1.90 34.72
N LYS A 569 -12.97 -1.21 35.81
CA LYS A 569 -13.81 0.01 35.77
C LYS A 569 -13.20 1.10 34.88
N ASP A 570 -11.92 1.34 35.02
CA ASP A 570 -11.21 2.43 34.36
C ASP A 570 -9.95 1.95 33.59
N ALA A 571 -9.82 0.63 33.34
CA ALA A 571 -8.71 0.06 32.62
C ALA A 571 -9.10 -1.19 31.82
N GLY A 572 -8.41 -1.41 30.72
CA GLY A 572 -8.35 -2.70 30.03
C GLY A 572 -7.02 -3.37 30.32
N VAL A 573 -7.05 -4.65 30.65
CA VAL A 573 -5.85 -5.42 30.98
C VAL A 573 -5.78 -6.69 30.13
N LEU A 574 -4.64 -6.89 29.47
CA LEU A 574 -4.30 -8.12 28.77
C LEU A 574 -3.23 -8.88 29.55
N LEU A 575 -3.50 -10.14 29.82
CA LEU A 575 -2.54 -11.06 30.45
C LEU A 575 -2.09 -12.06 29.40
N LEU A 576 -0.80 -12.00 29.04
CA LEU A 576 -0.16 -12.92 28.10
C LEU A 576 0.80 -13.80 28.90
N GLU A 577 0.72 -15.11 28.71
CA GLU A 577 1.56 -16.08 29.41
C GLU A 577 2.05 -17.17 28.44
N ARG A 578 3.33 -17.47 28.52
CA ARG A 578 3.96 -18.60 27.82
C ARG A 578 4.93 -19.31 28.75
N THR A 579 4.93 -20.63 28.70
CA THR A 579 6.02 -21.47 29.19
C THR A 579 6.76 -22.02 27.98
N GLY A 580 8.01 -21.65 27.85
CA GLY A 580 8.93 -22.03 26.76
C GLY A 580 10.28 -22.46 27.34
N HIS A 581 11.34 -22.36 26.54
CA HIS A 581 12.70 -22.75 26.95
C HIS A 581 13.69 -21.62 26.69
N VAL A 582 14.67 -21.49 27.54
CA VAL A 582 15.86 -20.63 27.37
C VAL A 582 17.08 -21.48 27.65
N ALA A 583 17.98 -21.61 26.68
CA ALA A 583 19.16 -22.49 26.76
C ALA A 583 18.82 -23.92 27.26
N GLY A 584 17.66 -24.46 26.83
CA GLY A 584 17.16 -25.77 27.21
C GLY A 584 16.44 -25.85 28.56
N LEU A 585 16.46 -24.80 29.38
CA LEU A 585 15.74 -24.74 30.64
C LEU A 585 14.31 -24.22 30.47
N PRO A 586 13.33 -24.85 31.14
CA PRO A 586 11.96 -24.36 31.08
C PRO A 586 11.79 -23.03 31.81
N VAL A 587 11.25 -22.02 31.10
CA VAL A 587 11.07 -20.66 31.59
C VAL A 587 9.63 -20.23 31.34
N ARG A 588 9.00 -19.58 32.31
CA ARG A 588 7.69 -18.96 32.13
C ARG A 588 7.83 -17.45 32.06
N VAL A 589 7.27 -16.86 31.01
CA VAL A 589 7.12 -15.42 30.84
C VAL A 589 5.65 -15.04 31.00
N LYS A 590 5.39 -14.04 31.83
CA LYS A 590 4.08 -13.36 31.93
C LYS A 590 4.27 -11.89 31.58
N LYS A 591 3.41 -11.40 30.68
CA LYS A 591 3.25 -9.97 30.35
C LYS A 591 1.84 -9.53 30.78
N GLU A 592 1.74 -8.54 31.66
CA GLU A 592 0.49 -7.85 31.96
C GLU A 592 0.53 -6.47 31.32
N VAL A 593 -0.31 -6.25 30.30
CA VAL A 593 -0.44 -4.96 29.61
C VAL A 593 -1.70 -4.26 30.13
N SER A 594 -1.55 -3.07 30.67
CA SER A 594 -2.64 -2.29 31.24
C SER A 594 -2.75 -0.93 30.56
N VAL A 595 -3.89 -0.67 29.88
CA VAL A 595 -4.29 0.63 29.33
C VAL A 595 -5.36 1.22 30.23
N ARG A 596 -5.17 2.46 30.69
CA ARG A 596 -6.17 3.19 31.46
C ARG A 596 -6.97 4.14 30.58
N ARG A 597 -8.22 4.37 30.99
CA ARG A 597 -9.08 5.37 30.36
C ARG A 597 -8.45 6.75 30.52
N ALA A 598 -8.51 7.58 29.45
CA ALA A 598 -7.95 8.92 29.40
C ALA A 598 -6.45 9.03 29.69
N ASP A 599 -5.71 7.90 29.60
CA ASP A 599 -4.26 7.88 29.75
C ASP A 599 -3.59 7.79 28.37
N GLY A 600 -2.60 8.61 28.12
CA GLY A 600 -1.83 8.66 26.87
C GLY A 600 -0.75 7.58 26.81
N GLY A 601 -0.98 6.40 27.37
CA GLY A 601 0.01 5.34 27.38
C GLY A 601 -0.49 4.02 27.95
N PHE A 602 0.45 3.11 28.18
CA PHE A 602 0.19 1.81 28.80
C PHE A 602 1.37 1.35 29.64
N ILE A 603 1.12 0.41 30.52
CA ILE A 603 2.14 -0.19 31.39
C ILE A 603 2.24 -1.68 31.09
N VAL A 604 3.45 -2.17 30.94
CA VAL A 604 3.75 -3.60 30.78
C VAL A 604 4.51 -4.10 32.02
N ARG A 605 3.95 -5.10 32.72
CA ARG A 605 4.60 -5.78 33.83
C ARG A 605 5.06 -7.14 33.41
N TYR A 606 6.34 -7.39 33.54
CA TYR A 606 6.96 -8.68 33.27
C TYR A 606 7.17 -9.48 34.56
N GLU A 607 6.90 -10.78 34.50
CA GLU A 607 7.39 -11.77 35.45
C GLU A 607 8.02 -12.91 34.66
N ILE A 608 9.34 -13.10 34.85
CA ILE A 608 10.11 -14.20 34.24
C ILE A 608 10.47 -15.17 35.36
N ALA A 609 10.07 -16.43 35.25
CA ALA A 609 10.24 -17.46 36.27
C ALA A 609 11.01 -18.66 35.72
N ASN A 610 12.11 -19.03 36.36
CA ASN A 610 12.83 -20.27 36.11
C ASN A 610 11.99 -21.45 36.63
N ARG A 611 11.56 -22.33 35.73
CA ARG A 611 10.81 -23.55 36.02
C ARG A 611 11.66 -24.81 35.94
N GLY A 612 12.97 -24.63 35.67
CA GLY A 612 13.94 -25.70 35.62
C GLY A 612 14.51 -26.02 37.03
N ASN A 613 15.43 -26.95 37.02
CA ASN A 613 16.13 -27.44 38.21
C ASN A 613 17.60 -26.92 38.33
N GLU A 614 18.03 -26.13 37.35
CA GLU A 614 19.37 -25.51 37.32
C GLU A 614 19.23 -23.99 37.32
N GLU A 615 20.33 -23.27 37.55
CA GLU A 615 20.39 -21.81 37.53
C GLU A 615 20.31 -21.30 36.10
N LEU A 616 19.38 -20.38 35.83
CA LEU A 616 19.24 -19.69 34.57
C LEU A 616 20.03 -18.39 34.57
N ASN A 617 21.06 -18.31 33.73
CA ASN A 617 21.83 -17.10 33.46
C ASN A 617 21.63 -16.66 31.99
N THR A 618 21.02 -15.49 31.77
CA THR A 618 20.69 -15.02 30.44
C THR A 618 20.55 -13.50 30.40
N THR A 619 20.48 -12.94 29.21
CA THR A 619 20.10 -11.54 29.01
C THR A 619 18.69 -11.49 28.42
N PHE A 620 17.75 -10.91 29.14
CA PHE A 620 16.39 -10.66 28.67
C PHE A 620 16.30 -9.28 28.01
N GLY A 621 15.69 -9.20 26.83
CA GLY A 621 15.39 -7.97 26.12
C GLY A 621 13.94 -7.90 25.70
N SER A 622 13.35 -6.70 25.76
CA SER A 622 12.02 -6.42 25.19
C SER A 622 12.18 -5.47 24.02
N GLU A 623 11.98 -5.97 22.79
CA GLU A 623 12.15 -5.18 21.58
C GLU A 623 10.93 -4.31 21.31
N PHE A 624 11.17 -3.03 21.00
CA PHE A 624 10.18 -2.08 20.47
C PHE A 624 10.67 -1.55 19.13
N ASN A 625 9.74 -1.35 18.20
CA ASN A 625 10.00 -0.72 16.91
C ASN A 625 9.02 0.44 16.73
N PHE A 626 9.54 1.68 16.71
CA PHE A 626 8.73 2.89 16.58
C PHE A 626 9.02 3.62 15.27
N SER A 627 7.97 3.85 14.48
CA SER A 627 8.06 4.53 13.19
C SER A 627 7.66 6.01 13.36
N LEU A 628 8.63 6.92 13.12
CA LEU A 628 8.45 8.37 13.16
C LEU A 628 8.86 9.01 11.82
N LEU A 629 8.67 8.33 10.71
CA LEU A 629 8.80 8.72 9.30
C LEU A 629 10.23 9.05 8.82
N ALA A 630 11.08 9.69 9.61
CA ALA A 630 12.45 10.02 9.21
C ALA A 630 13.42 9.78 10.35
N GLY A 631 14.52 9.10 10.05
CA GLY A 631 15.52 8.71 11.03
C GLY A 631 16.68 9.69 11.18
N ASP A 632 17.04 10.42 10.13
CA ASP A 632 18.20 11.31 10.07
C ASP A 632 17.87 12.81 10.14
N ALA A 633 16.58 13.15 10.28
CA ALA A 633 16.15 14.53 10.41
C ALA A 633 16.58 15.14 11.76
N HIS A 634 16.92 16.43 11.76
CA HIS A 634 17.44 17.14 12.94
C HIS A 634 16.38 17.35 14.02
N ASP A 635 15.11 17.38 13.65
CA ASP A 635 13.92 17.58 14.48
C ASP A 635 13.34 16.26 15.05
N ARG A 636 14.06 15.12 14.82
CA ARG A 636 13.69 13.81 15.33
C ARG A 636 14.88 13.13 16.00
N TYR A 637 14.75 12.87 17.31
CA TYR A 637 15.91 12.45 18.08
C TYR A 637 15.56 11.66 19.33
N TYR A 638 16.56 10.93 19.84
CA TYR A 638 16.53 10.32 21.15
C TYR A 638 16.87 11.33 22.24
N ASP A 639 16.11 11.28 23.35
CA ASP A 639 16.40 11.95 24.61
C ASP A 639 16.58 10.90 25.71
N ILE A 640 17.79 10.79 26.26
CA ILE A 640 18.11 9.86 27.33
C ILE A 640 18.64 10.68 28.52
N PRO A 641 17.82 10.95 29.53
CA PRO A 641 18.20 11.78 30.67
C PRO A 641 19.48 11.30 31.37
N GLY A 642 20.42 12.22 31.59
CA GLY A 642 21.71 11.93 32.21
C GLY A 642 22.78 11.35 31.29
N HIS A 643 22.48 11.17 29.98
CA HIS A 643 23.42 10.65 28.98
C HIS A 643 23.60 11.63 27.82
N VAL A 644 24.83 11.82 27.39
CA VAL A 644 25.16 12.59 26.19
C VAL A 644 25.42 11.63 25.06
N LEU A 645 24.61 11.70 24.01
CA LEU A 645 24.76 10.88 22.81
C LEU A 645 25.62 11.60 21.78
N GLU A 646 26.62 10.91 21.20
CA GLU A 646 27.43 11.43 20.09
C GLU A 646 26.54 11.78 18.88
N LYS A 647 25.61 10.89 18.53
CA LYS A 647 24.55 11.09 17.54
C LYS A 647 23.21 10.78 18.20
N ARG A 648 22.30 11.74 18.17
CA ARG A 648 20.99 11.57 18.80
C ARG A 648 19.84 11.37 17.82
N ASN A 649 20.06 11.49 16.52
CA ASN A 649 19.01 11.26 15.52
C ASN A 649 18.45 9.83 15.60
N LEU A 650 17.22 9.61 15.18
CA LEU A 650 16.52 8.33 15.32
C LEU A 650 17.15 7.19 14.51
N ALA A 651 17.93 7.51 13.46
CA ALA A 651 18.72 6.55 12.71
C ALA A 651 20.10 6.25 13.38
N SER A 652 20.38 6.79 14.57
CA SER A 652 21.65 6.49 15.25
C SER A 652 21.65 5.11 15.88
N LEU A 653 22.78 4.40 15.73
CA LEU A 653 23.03 3.10 16.34
C LEU A 653 23.86 3.29 17.62
N GLY A 654 23.51 2.59 18.69
CA GLY A 654 24.30 2.66 19.90
C GLY A 654 23.75 1.85 21.07
N GLU A 655 24.67 1.60 22.03
CA GLU A 655 24.39 1.00 23.33
C GLU A 655 24.60 2.06 24.42
N THR A 656 23.71 2.08 25.39
CA THR A 656 23.81 2.99 26.55
C THR A 656 23.49 2.21 27.82
N ASN A 657 24.42 2.22 28.81
CA ASN A 657 24.24 1.49 30.04
C ASN A 657 23.51 2.32 31.11
N ASN A 658 22.87 1.63 32.07
CA ASN A 658 22.22 2.24 33.23
C ASN A 658 21.12 3.25 32.88
N VAL A 659 20.31 2.93 31.86
CA VAL A 659 19.20 3.79 31.39
C VAL A 659 17.93 3.47 32.17
N ARG A 660 17.25 4.52 32.70
CA ARG A 660 15.91 4.41 33.31
C ARG A 660 14.80 4.99 32.46
N GLN A 661 15.16 5.81 31.50
CA GLN A 661 14.20 6.48 30.63
C GLN A 661 14.84 6.74 29.27
N VAL A 662 14.05 6.56 28.20
CA VAL A 662 14.38 7.02 26.86
C VAL A 662 13.16 7.67 26.23
N GLY A 663 13.34 8.84 25.64
CA GLY A 663 12.38 9.54 24.81
C GLY A 663 12.74 9.43 23.33
N LEU A 664 11.73 9.25 22.47
CA LEU A 664 11.80 9.49 21.04
C LEU A 664 10.97 10.75 20.76
N VAL A 665 11.62 11.80 20.31
CA VAL A 665 11.00 13.10 20.09
C VAL A 665 10.86 13.36 18.59
N ASP A 666 9.66 13.73 18.16
CA ASP A 666 9.37 14.23 16.83
C ASP A 666 8.74 15.62 16.97
N GLU A 667 9.52 16.67 16.70
CA GLU A 667 9.06 18.07 16.84
C GLU A 667 8.09 18.44 15.72
N TRP A 668 8.18 17.81 14.56
CA TRP A 668 7.27 18.07 13.45
C TRP A 668 5.87 17.50 13.69
N LEU A 669 5.79 16.22 14.06
CA LEU A 669 4.52 15.57 14.42
C LEU A 669 4.01 16.07 15.79
N LYS A 670 4.89 16.71 16.58
CA LYS A 670 4.63 17.09 17.99
C LYS A 670 4.22 15.87 18.79
N ILE A 671 5.02 14.82 18.68
CA ILE A 671 4.87 13.56 19.42
C ILE A 671 6.14 13.35 20.24
N THR A 672 5.96 13.07 21.50
CA THR A 672 7.03 12.54 22.37
C THR A 672 6.59 11.19 22.89
N LEU A 673 7.35 10.16 22.55
CA LEU A 673 7.17 8.80 23.06
C LEU A 673 8.23 8.51 24.10
N THR A 674 7.84 8.22 25.34
CA THR A 674 8.75 7.94 26.46
C THR A 674 8.57 6.54 26.98
N LEU A 675 9.67 5.80 27.13
CA LEU A 675 9.73 4.53 27.86
C LEU A 675 10.45 4.74 29.17
N GLU A 676 9.81 4.36 30.28
CA GLU A 676 10.38 4.39 31.62
C GLU A 676 10.53 2.97 32.16
N PHE A 677 11.67 2.65 32.75
CA PHE A 677 12.01 1.34 33.28
C PHE A 677 12.09 1.35 34.79
N SER A 678 11.37 0.43 35.47
CA SER A 678 11.40 0.32 36.94
C SER A 678 12.81 -0.06 37.46
N GLN A 679 13.61 -0.72 36.64
CA GLN A 679 15.01 -1.06 36.89
C GLN A 679 15.89 -0.51 35.77
N PRO A 680 17.14 -0.08 36.07
CA PRO A 680 18.06 0.36 35.03
C PRO A 680 18.32 -0.74 34.01
N ALA A 681 18.33 -0.38 32.73
CA ALA A 681 18.57 -1.29 31.62
C ALA A 681 19.86 -0.93 30.87
N ILE A 682 20.41 -1.88 30.15
CA ILE A 682 21.26 -1.62 28.99
C ILE A 682 20.33 -1.33 27.84
N LEU A 683 20.46 -0.19 27.20
CA LEU A 683 19.58 0.21 26.09
C LEU A 683 20.30 0.05 24.76
N TRP A 684 19.78 -0.82 23.91
CA TRP A 684 20.14 -0.85 22.50
C TRP A 684 19.19 0.02 21.68
N ARG A 685 19.74 0.77 20.73
CA ARG A 685 18.98 1.56 19.75
C ARG A 685 19.60 1.43 18.38
N ALA A 686 18.79 1.26 17.35
CA ALA A 686 19.25 1.13 15.97
C ALA A 686 18.12 1.43 14.98
N PRO A 687 18.43 1.93 13.76
CA PRO A 687 17.43 2.05 12.71
C PRO A 687 17.09 0.69 12.10
N VAL A 688 15.83 0.50 11.77
CA VAL A 688 15.36 -0.55 10.85
C VAL A 688 15.25 0.08 9.47
N GLU A 689 16.05 -0.39 8.52
CA GLU A 689 16.11 0.16 7.17
C GLU A 689 15.95 -0.96 6.16
N THR A 690 15.25 -0.68 5.07
CA THR A 690 15.06 -1.59 3.94
C THR A 690 15.72 -1.03 2.70
N VAL A 691 16.18 -1.89 1.80
CA VAL A 691 16.59 -1.50 0.45
C VAL A 691 15.42 -1.77 -0.48
N SER A 692 14.91 -0.74 -1.14
CA SER A 692 13.77 -0.85 -2.03
C SER A 692 14.07 -0.28 -3.42
N GLN A 693 13.26 -0.71 -4.40
CA GLN A 693 13.25 -0.14 -5.73
C GLN A 693 12.20 0.96 -5.81
N SER A 694 12.53 2.08 -6.44
CA SER A 694 11.61 3.14 -6.86
C SER A 694 11.83 3.46 -8.33
N GLU A 695 10.98 4.31 -8.91
CA GLU A 695 11.11 4.81 -10.29
C GLU A 695 12.50 5.42 -10.56
N ALA A 696 13.04 6.10 -9.56
CA ALA A 696 14.34 6.77 -9.64
C ALA A 696 15.52 5.85 -9.34
N GLY A 697 15.29 4.56 -8.99
CA GLY A 697 16.33 3.58 -8.71
C GLY A 697 16.23 2.94 -7.32
N PHE A 698 17.34 2.31 -6.91
CA PHE A 698 17.44 1.63 -5.62
C PHE A 698 17.90 2.58 -4.53
N GLU A 699 17.26 2.50 -3.37
CA GLU A 699 17.52 3.36 -2.23
C GLU A 699 17.30 2.65 -0.89
N ARG A 700 17.93 3.17 0.12
CA ARG A 700 17.70 2.78 1.51
C ARG A 700 16.57 3.60 2.09
N VAL A 701 15.61 2.92 2.72
CA VAL A 701 14.43 3.56 3.31
C VAL A 701 14.34 3.23 4.79
N TYR A 702 14.35 4.27 5.62
CA TYR A 702 14.12 4.14 7.05
C TYR A 702 12.67 3.71 7.33
N GLN A 703 12.50 2.64 8.10
CA GLN A 703 11.20 2.10 8.48
C GLN A 703 10.81 2.45 9.91
N SER A 704 11.76 2.32 10.84
CA SER A 704 11.54 2.58 12.27
C SER A 704 12.86 2.68 13.04
N SER A 705 12.74 3.08 14.30
CA SER A 705 13.80 2.97 15.32
C SER A 705 13.51 1.79 16.24
N MET A 706 14.40 0.81 16.25
CA MET A 706 14.42 -0.24 17.27
C MET A 706 14.97 0.32 18.57
N VAL A 707 14.24 0.09 19.66
CA VAL A 707 14.62 0.44 21.04
C VAL A 707 14.43 -0.80 21.90
N MET A 708 15.53 -1.34 22.43
CA MET A 708 15.48 -2.57 23.20
C MET A 708 16.20 -2.42 24.55
N PRO A 709 15.44 -2.27 25.66
CA PRO A 709 16.00 -2.40 27.00
C PRO A 709 16.37 -3.85 27.28
N LEU A 710 17.54 -4.04 27.87
CA LEU A 710 18.14 -5.34 28.20
C LEU A 710 18.48 -5.44 29.68
N TRP A 711 18.24 -6.61 30.28
CA TRP A 711 18.60 -6.91 31.68
C TRP A 711 19.31 -8.26 31.75
N ARG A 712 20.45 -8.27 32.38
CA ARG A 712 21.12 -9.52 32.75
C ARG A 712 20.42 -10.10 33.98
N ILE A 713 19.90 -11.33 33.87
CA ILE A 713 19.16 -12.01 34.91
C ILE A 713 19.84 -13.32 35.29
N SER A 714 19.90 -13.58 36.59
CA SER A 714 20.36 -14.84 37.16
C SER A 714 19.28 -15.33 38.11
N LEU A 715 18.72 -16.51 37.83
CA LEU A 715 17.55 -17.06 38.53
C LEU A 715 17.83 -18.52 38.96
N GLY A 716 17.96 -18.77 40.23
CA GLY A 716 17.96 -20.14 40.77
C GLY A 716 16.63 -20.86 40.50
N PRO A 717 16.56 -22.20 40.67
CA PRO A 717 15.37 -22.99 40.50
C PRO A 717 14.15 -22.45 41.25
N GLY A 718 13.01 -22.29 40.57
CA GLY A 718 11.77 -21.80 41.15
C GLY A 718 11.74 -20.29 41.46
N LYS A 719 12.81 -19.54 41.18
CA LYS A 719 12.88 -18.08 41.40
C LYS A 719 12.29 -17.32 40.21
N SER A 720 11.84 -16.08 40.47
CA SER A 720 11.35 -15.18 39.44
C SER A 720 11.98 -13.79 39.55
N TRP A 721 12.07 -13.12 38.43
CA TRP A 721 12.46 -11.73 38.27
C TRP A 721 11.28 -10.92 37.70
N LYS A 722 11.19 -9.64 38.08
CA LYS A 722 10.08 -8.78 37.66
C LYS A 722 10.63 -7.42 37.25
N THR A 723 10.02 -6.85 36.23
CA THR A 723 10.24 -5.46 35.84
C THR A 723 8.97 -4.83 35.28
N GLU A 724 8.93 -3.51 35.22
CA GLU A 724 7.84 -2.73 34.64
C GLU A 724 8.41 -1.77 33.59
N ILE A 725 7.75 -1.69 32.46
CA ILE A 725 8.00 -0.70 31.41
C ILE A 725 6.74 0.14 31.29
N ALA A 726 6.84 1.44 31.51
CA ALA A 726 5.75 2.37 31.24
C ALA A 726 6.03 3.07 29.90
N VAL A 727 5.05 3.04 29.01
CA VAL A 727 5.05 3.74 27.72
C VAL A 727 4.11 4.93 27.84
N ARG A 728 4.59 6.14 27.53
CA ARG A 728 3.81 7.37 27.54
C ARG A 728 3.94 8.08 26.21
N ILE A 729 2.84 8.65 25.71
CA ILE A 729 2.77 9.38 24.47
C ILE A 729 2.12 10.75 24.75
N GLU A 730 2.79 11.80 24.32
CA GLU A 730 2.36 13.19 24.50
C GLU A 730 2.36 13.95 23.18
#